data_cbd8b5fb117eb729942360a648a8e029
#
_entry.id   cbd8b5fb117eb729942360a648a8e029
#
_cell.length_a   1.000
_cell.length_b   1.000
_cell.length_c   1.000
_cell.angle_alpha   90.00
_cell.angle_beta   90.00
_cell.angle_gamma   90.00
#
_symmetry.space_group_name_H-M   'P 1'
#
loop_
_entity.id
_entity.type
_entity.pdbx_description
1 polymer ?
#
loop_
_entity_poly.entity_id
_entity_poly.type
_entity_poly.pdbx_seq_one_letter_code
_entity_poly.pdbx_strand_id
1 'polypeptide(L)'
;MFSFSVLPYRSLIVTAAVIAASLLAAPALSQSAPSGAPAPAAAAELRVFDSSLIDKTIDPCENFYRFSCNGWFKRNPLPPDQTSYGRFTELAELNRLRLKQILESTSAPAATRSANEQKIGDEYSSCMDTATVNKLGLAPLQPELDRIAALKTSARLPALLAHLHSIGVRAFFGMGSNQDFADSTSVISFYGAGGLGLPERDYYTRTDAKSVEQRQQYVAHVKKIFMLAGEPEAQAAKDAETVLAIETRLAKASLTMTEQRDPQNLNHPTDVLSFSKELTHFSLADYVSAAHAPAVGKANDMEPKYFAEFNALVADTPIAQIRTYLRWHLLHAFAGTSLPESFDRENWNFYSHTLNGAEKQQDRWKRCTTRVDRELGEALGQVYVARYFSPEEKQRTLDMTQAIERAMDKDIDGLDWMSAATKIRAKEKLLGVMNKIGYPDKWRDYSTLSIVRGDALGNQMRVHEFDHARDLAKIGKPVDKGEWEMTPPTVNAYYDPQMNNVNFPAGYLQAPFFSGKEDDAANYGDMGSTIGHELTHGFDDEGRQFDKEGNLSDWWTKEDEQKFTERADCMVKQYDAIEAVPGVHLNGKLTLGENLADLGGTWLAWVAWLDKAHAANVDMTATTDGYTPEQRFWIAYAQQWCTQTRPEQLRTQAQSNPHAPDEYRTNTVLQDLPEFAKSFSCKKTAAMLNPKPCRVW
;
A
#
# COMPACT_ATOMS: atom_id res chain seq x y z
N MET A 1 7.21 -6.37 -0.64
CA MET A 1 5.78 -6.40 -1.04
C MET A 1 5.72 -6.58 -2.55
N PHE A 2 5.28 -7.73 -3.05
CA PHE A 2 5.06 -7.85 -4.50
C PHE A 2 3.91 -6.93 -4.85
N SER A 3 4.18 -5.77 -5.33
CA SER A 3 3.22 -4.95 -6.01
C SER A 3 3.16 -5.43 -7.45
N PHE A 4 2.46 -6.52 -7.68
CA PHE A 4 2.07 -6.80 -9.05
C PHE A 4 1.17 -5.67 -9.50
N SER A 5 1.60 -4.88 -10.48
CA SER A 5 0.77 -3.84 -11.10
C SER A 5 -0.55 -4.40 -11.67
N VAL A 6 -0.68 -5.69 -11.72
CA VAL A 6 -1.89 -6.44 -12.10
C VAL A 6 -3.02 -6.31 -11.08
N LEU A 7 -2.72 -6.10 -9.79
CA LEU A 7 -3.74 -6.01 -8.74
C LEU A 7 -3.28 -5.09 -7.61
N PRO A 8 -3.46 -3.76 -7.70
CA PRO A 8 -3.25 -2.93 -6.54
C PRO A 8 -4.36 -3.20 -5.51
N TYR A 9 -4.08 -4.05 -4.53
CA TYR A 9 -4.84 -4.10 -3.30
C TYR A 9 -4.53 -2.82 -2.52
N ARG A 10 -5.16 -1.71 -2.92
CA ARG A 10 -5.14 -0.47 -2.15
C ARG A 10 -6.35 -0.46 -1.25
N SER A 11 -6.10 -0.53 0.04
CA SER A 11 -7.09 -0.28 1.09
C SER A 11 -7.86 1.00 0.78
N LEU A 12 -9.15 0.85 0.52
CA LEU A 12 -10.10 1.96 0.42
C LEU A 12 -10.25 2.61 1.81
N ILE A 13 -9.49 3.66 2.06
CA ILE A 13 -9.86 4.62 3.10
C ILE A 13 -10.82 5.58 2.42
N VAL A 14 -12.09 5.41 2.70
CA VAL A 14 -13.18 6.22 2.19
C VAL A 14 -13.81 7.01 3.30
N THR A 15 -14.39 8.09 2.95
CA THR A 15 -14.76 9.16 3.84
C THR A 15 -15.92 10.00 3.32
N ALA A 16 -16.79 10.48 4.10
CA ALA A 16 -17.79 11.49 3.80
C ALA A 16 -18.15 12.33 5.03
N ALA A 17 -19.07 13.15 5.10
CA ALA A 17 -20.02 14.00 4.41
C ALA A 17 -20.43 15.17 5.35
N VAL A 18 -20.98 16.04 4.94
CA VAL A 18 -21.79 17.23 4.71
C VAL A 18 -23.14 17.29 5.44
N ILE A 19 -23.54 18.47 5.91
CA ILE A 19 -24.93 18.92 5.96
C ILE A 19 -24.98 20.38 5.50
N ALA A 20 -25.86 20.67 4.55
CA ALA A 20 -26.22 21.99 4.06
C ALA A 20 -27.44 22.51 4.81
N ALA A 21 -27.46 23.80 5.10
CA ALA A 21 -28.67 24.52 5.52
C ALA A 21 -28.92 25.73 4.63
N SER A 22 -30.18 25.95 4.41
CA SER A 22 -30.80 26.75 3.38
C SER A 22 -30.63 28.27 3.53
N LEU A 23 -30.61 28.96 2.39
CA LEU A 23 -30.68 30.39 2.22
C LEU A 23 -32.02 31.00 2.69
N LEU A 24 -31.94 32.07 3.50
CA LEU A 24 -32.90 33.14 3.51
C LEU A 24 -32.11 34.46 3.60
N ALA A 25 -32.34 35.30 2.63
CA ALA A 25 -31.74 36.63 2.53
C ALA A 25 -32.49 37.63 3.40
N ALA A 26 -31.77 38.46 4.15
CA ALA A 26 -32.22 39.72 4.71
C ALA A 26 -31.01 40.65 4.99
N PRO A 27 -31.19 41.98 5.09
CA PRO A 27 -30.22 42.94 4.60
C PRO A 27 -29.09 43.28 5.58
N ALA A 28 -28.06 43.88 5.02
CA ALA A 28 -26.85 44.29 5.70
C ALA A 28 -27.09 45.32 6.81
N LEU A 29 -26.63 45.02 8.00
CA LEU A 29 -26.26 45.97 9.03
C LEU A 29 -24.77 45.72 9.37
N SER A 30 -23.97 46.76 9.15
CA SER A 30 -22.58 46.79 9.51
C SER A 30 -22.42 46.70 11.03
N GLN A 31 -21.88 45.62 11.54
CA GLN A 31 -21.35 45.58 12.89
C GLN A 31 -19.85 45.19 12.82
N SER A 32 -19.06 45.99 13.50
CA SER A 32 -17.64 45.83 13.73
C SER A 32 -17.31 44.46 14.26
N ALA A 33 -16.37 43.76 13.62
CA ALA A 33 -15.84 42.48 14.05
C ALA A 33 -15.15 42.61 15.43
N PRO A 34 -15.39 41.66 16.36
CA PRO A 34 -14.55 41.56 17.53
C PRO A 34 -13.19 40.96 17.11
N SER A 35 -12.14 41.75 17.36
CA SER A 35 -10.75 41.30 17.28
C SER A 35 -10.50 40.22 18.31
N GLY A 36 -10.02 39.06 17.89
CA GLY A 36 -9.46 38.07 18.80
C GLY A 36 -9.86 36.61 18.63
N ALA A 37 -9.87 36.09 17.41
CA ALA A 37 -9.60 34.67 17.28
C ALA A 37 -8.09 34.47 17.48
N PRO A 38 -7.64 33.57 18.36
CA PRO A 38 -6.22 33.22 18.44
C PRO A 38 -5.81 32.69 17.07
N ALA A 39 -4.69 33.20 16.56
CA ALA A 39 -4.05 32.57 15.40
C ALA A 39 -3.89 31.08 15.67
N PRO A 40 -4.12 30.19 14.68
CA PRO A 40 -3.86 28.78 14.89
C PRO A 40 -2.44 28.66 15.41
N ALA A 41 -2.27 27.96 16.54
CA ALA A 41 -0.95 27.68 17.09
C ALA A 41 -0.10 27.15 15.94
N ALA A 42 1.09 27.72 15.76
CA ALA A 42 2.01 27.26 14.73
C ALA A 42 2.12 25.75 14.88
N ALA A 43 1.81 25.00 13.84
CA ALA A 43 1.92 23.55 13.88
C ALA A 43 3.33 23.21 14.38
N ALA A 44 3.43 22.43 15.46
CA ALA A 44 4.72 22.09 16.01
C ALA A 44 5.58 21.50 14.90
N GLU A 45 6.82 21.99 14.77
CA GLU A 45 7.75 21.51 13.74
C GLU A 45 7.98 20.02 13.97
N LEU A 46 7.68 19.20 12.97
CA LEU A 46 7.91 17.76 13.05
C LEU A 46 9.42 17.51 13.13
N ARG A 47 9.86 16.69 14.10
CA ARG A 47 11.27 16.37 14.34
C ARG A 47 11.52 14.88 14.24
N VAL A 48 12.69 14.48 13.80
CA VAL A 48 13.11 13.07 13.74
C VAL A 48 13.26 12.53 15.16
N PHE A 49 14.05 13.21 15.99
CA PHE A 49 14.13 12.96 17.41
C PHE A 49 13.38 14.04 18.21
N ASP A 50 12.41 13.64 19.01
CA ASP A 50 11.66 14.55 19.89
C ASP A 50 11.64 14.03 21.35
N SER A 51 12.51 14.58 22.20
CA SER A 51 12.60 14.19 23.60
C SER A 51 11.31 14.42 24.40
N SER A 52 10.41 15.26 23.91
CA SER A 52 9.12 15.55 24.56
C SER A 52 8.06 14.45 24.32
N LEU A 53 8.33 13.48 23.43
CA LEU A 53 7.49 12.30 23.23
C LEU A 53 7.75 11.20 24.26
N ILE A 54 8.89 11.27 24.94
CA ILE A 54 9.40 10.24 25.85
C ILE A 54 8.66 10.30 27.18
N ASP A 55 8.17 9.16 27.65
CA ASP A 55 7.62 9.01 29.00
C ASP A 55 8.66 8.40 29.95
N LYS A 56 9.38 9.27 30.67
CA LYS A 56 10.44 8.88 31.60
C LYS A 56 9.94 8.08 32.83
N THR A 57 8.64 7.90 33.00
CA THR A 57 8.06 7.06 34.06
C THR A 57 8.04 5.58 33.67
N ILE A 58 8.29 5.26 32.41
CA ILE A 58 8.36 3.89 31.89
C ILE A 58 9.83 3.49 31.78
N ASP A 59 10.18 2.30 32.25
CA ASP A 59 11.53 1.74 32.10
C ASP A 59 11.73 1.34 30.61
N PRO A 60 12.72 1.90 29.91
CA PRO A 60 13.03 1.54 28.52
C PRO A 60 13.36 0.06 28.35
N CYS A 61 13.79 -0.62 29.41
CA CYS A 61 14.10 -2.04 29.41
C CYS A 61 12.88 -2.96 29.61
N GLU A 62 11.71 -2.40 29.93
CA GLU A 62 10.45 -3.14 30.07
C GLU A 62 9.52 -2.98 28.87
N ASN A 63 9.35 -1.76 28.35
CA ASN A 63 8.58 -1.48 27.14
C ASN A 63 9.09 -0.23 26.43
N PHE A 64 9.94 -0.43 25.43
CA PHE A 64 10.60 0.67 24.75
C PHE A 64 9.67 1.48 23.84
N TYR A 65 8.68 0.83 23.22
CA TYR A 65 7.66 1.52 22.45
C TYR A 65 6.87 2.52 23.30
N ARG A 66 6.39 2.09 24.47
CA ARG A 66 5.69 2.97 25.41
C ARG A 66 6.59 4.06 25.98
N PHE A 67 7.83 3.73 26.30
CA PHE A 67 8.83 4.72 26.73
C PHE A 67 8.99 5.83 25.67
N SER A 68 9.17 5.48 24.41
CA SER A 68 9.46 6.42 23.32
C SER A 68 8.23 7.18 22.82
N CYS A 69 7.02 6.59 22.92
CA CYS A 69 5.81 7.08 22.24
C CYS A 69 4.72 7.63 23.16
N ASN A 70 4.74 7.38 24.46
CA ASN A 70 3.62 7.71 25.35
C ASN A 70 3.29 9.22 25.42
N GLY A 71 4.29 10.07 25.27
CA GLY A 71 4.11 11.51 25.14
C GLY A 71 3.40 11.89 23.84
N TRP A 72 3.67 11.15 22.75
CA TRP A 72 2.99 11.33 21.48
C TRP A 72 1.51 10.92 21.60
N PHE A 73 1.21 9.77 22.21
CA PHE A 73 -0.18 9.30 22.41
C PHE A 73 -1.03 10.29 23.21
N LYS A 74 -0.45 10.88 24.25
CA LYS A 74 -1.13 11.87 25.10
C LYS A 74 -1.49 13.15 24.31
N ARG A 75 -0.66 13.54 23.35
CA ARG A 75 -0.84 14.77 22.56
C ARG A 75 -1.69 14.58 21.31
N ASN A 76 -1.69 13.39 20.77
CA ASN A 76 -2.31 13.06 19.48
C ASN A 76 -3.40 11.98 19.68
N PRO A 77 -4.58 12.33 20.21
CA PRO A 77 -5.69 11.37 20.28
C PRO A 77 -6.08 10.94 18.86
N LEU A 78 -6.46 9.67 18.71
CA LEU A 78 -6.85 9.10 17.42
C LEU A 78 -8.05 9.87 16.82
N PRO A 79 -7.89 10.54 15.66
CA PRO A 79 -8.97 11.30 15.04
C PRO A 79 -10.16 10.40 14.69
N PRO A 80 -11.41 10.90 14.77
CA PRO A 80 -12.59 10.10 14.48
C PRO A 80 -12.70 9.68 13.01
N ASP A 81 -12.04 10.40 12.10
CA ASP A 81 -11.98 10.11 10.66
C ASP A 81 -10.80 9.20 10.25
N GLN A 82 -10.07 8.66 11.24
CA GLN A 82 -8.95 7.74 11.02
C GLN A 82 -9.20 6.40 11.70
N THR A 83 -8.73 5.32 11.07
CA THR A 83 -8.69 3.97 11.64
C THR A 83 -7.38 3.69 12.36
N SER A 84 -6.33 4.39 11.93
CA SER A 84 -4.99 4.42 12.54
C SER A 84 -4.42 5.82 12.38
N TYR A 85 -3.71 6.31 13.40
CA TYR A 85 -3.04 7.59 13.37
C TYR A 85 -1.67 7.48 14.04
N GLY A 86 -0.63 7.84 13.33
CA GLY A 86 0.76 7.73 13.74
C GLY A 86 1.65 8.72 13.01
N ARG A 87 2.96 8.60 13.22
CA ARG A 87 3.95 9.50 12.60
C ARG A 87 3.89 9.49 11.08
N PHE A 88 3.70 8.32 10.47
CA PHE A 88 3.45 8.19 9.02
C PHE A 88 2.21 8.97 8.58
N THR A 89 1.13 8.88 9.37
CA THR A 89 -0.11 9.61 9.07
C THR A 89 0.05 11.11 9.27
N GLU A 90 0.82 11.56 10.27
CA GLU A 90 1.13 12.99 10.47
C GLU A 90 1.78 13.59 9.21
N LEU A 91 2.79 12.92 8.66
CA LEU A 91 3.46 13.38 7.45
C LEU A 91 2.54 13.28 6.23
N ALA A 92 1.79 12.19 6.10
CA ALA A 92 0.83 12.02 5.01
C ALA A 92 -0.27 13.12 5.03
N GLU A 93 -0.75 13.52 6.21
CA GLU A 93 -1.68 14.64 6.35
C GLU A 93 -1.03 15.99 5.98
N LEU A 94 0.23 16.22 6.36
CA LEU A 94 0.97 17.40 5.95
C LEU A 94 1.13 17.46 4.41
N ASN A 95 1.55 16.32 3.82
CA ASN A 95 1.66 16.24 2.35
C ASN A 95 0.30 16.44 1.68
N ARG A 96 -0.77 15.89 2.23
CA ARG A 96 -2.13 16.08 1.72
C ARG A 96 -2.58 17.56 1.78
N LEU A 97 -2.20 18.30 2.81
CA LEU A 97 -2.44 19.75 2.88
C LEU A 97 -1.67 20.51 1.80
N ARG A 98 -0.41 20.15 1.54
CA ARG A 98 0.40 20.72 0.46
C ARG A 98 -0.20 20.42 -0.92
N LEU A 99 -0.61 19.17 -1.14
CA LEU A 99 -1.30 18.77 -2.37
C LEU A 99 -2.63 19.51 -2.55
N LYS A 100 -3.41 19.68 -1.47
CA LYS A 100 -4.63 20.50 -1.49
C LYS A 100 -4.32 21.93 -1.99
N GLN A 101 -3.28 22.58 -1.47
CA GLN A 101 -2.88 23.93 -1.90
C GLN A 101 -2.51 23.96 -3.40
N ILE A 102 -1.79 22.95 -3.90
CA ILE A 102 -1.49 22.81 -5.32
C ILE A 102 -2.79 22.68 -6.12
N LEU A 103 -3.67 21.77 -5.73
CA LEU A 103 -4.91 21.47 -6.45
C LEU A 103 -5.89 22.64 -6.44
N GLU A 104 -6.03 23.35 -5.34
CA GLU A 104 -6.86 24.58 -5.27
C GLU A 104 -6.28 25.67 -6.19
N SER A 105 -4.97 25.86 -6.20
CA SER A 105 -4.33 26.86 -7.09
C SER A 105 -4.47 26.49 -8.57
N THR A 106 -4.39 25.22 -8.92
CA THR A 106 -4.53 24.73 -10.31
C THR A 106 -5.98 24.58 -10.75
N SER A 107 -6.93 24.55 -9.84
CA SER A 107 -8.37 24.53 -10.14
C SER A 107 -8.92 25.88 -10.59
N ALA A 108 -8.27 26.97 -10.20
CA ALA A 108 -8.65 28.32 -10.62
C ALA A 108 -8.34 28.51 -12.11
N PRO A 109 -9.27 29.09 -12.91
CA PRO A 109 -9.01 29.38 -14.31
C PRO A 109 -7.83 30.37 -14.44
N ALA A 110 -6.75 29.95 -15.08
CA ALA A 110 -5.61 30.79 -15.37
C ALA A 110 -5.03 30.45 -16.75
N ALA A 111 -4.72 31.45 -17.54
CA ALA A 111 -4.18 31.28 -18.90
C ALA A 111 -2.75 30.69 -18.92
N THR A 112 -2.08 30.66 -17.76
CA THR A 112 -0.67 30.24 -17.61
C THR A 112 -0.51 28.80 -17.10
N ARG A 113 -1.61 28.05 -16.89
CA ARG A 113 -1.53 26.65 -16.46
C ARG A 113 -0.94 25.77 -17.56
N SER A 114 0.01 24.91 -17.21
CA SER A 114 0.46 23.83 -18.08
C SER A 114 -0.68 22.81 -18.33
N ALA A 115 -0.54 21.98 -19.35
CA ALA A 115 -1.53 20.93 -19.65
C ALA A 115 -1.74 19.95 -18.47
N ASN A 116 -0.69 19.64 -17.72
CA ASN A 116 -0.78 18.79 -16.53
C ASN A 116 -1.47 19.52 -15.37
N GLU A 117 -1.14 20.78 -15.12
CA GLU A 117 -1.82 21.59 -14.09
C GLU A 117 -3.30 21.77 -14.40
N GLN A 118 -3.67 21.88 -15.68
CA GLN A 118 -5.07 21.91 -16.07
C GLN A 118 -5.77 20.58 -15.73
N LYS A 119 -5.16 19.43 -16.07
CA LYS A 119 -5.75 18.12 -15.82
C LYS A 119 -5.95 17.86 -14.31
N ILE A 120 -4.92 18.08 -13.48
CA ILE A 120 -5.04 17.86 -12.03
C ILE A 120 -6.07 18.81 -11.38
N GLY A 121 -6.13 20.07 -11.83
CA GLY A 121 -7.09 21.05 -11.31
C GLY A 121 -8.53 20.76 -11.74
N ASP A 122 -8.74 20.32 -12.98
CA ASP A 122 -10.06 20.00 -13.51
C ASP A 122 -10.59 18.68 -12.92
N GLU A 123 -9.73 17.69 -12.67
CA GLU A 123 -10.09 16.45 -11.97
C GLU A 123 -10.48 16.73 -10.52
N TYR A 124 -9.66 17.49 -9.79
CA TYR A 124 -9.97 17.90 -8.42
C TYR A 124 -11.30 18.64 -8.33
N SER A 125 -11.51 19.62 -9.23
CA SER A 125 -12.77 20.37 -9.29
C SER A 125 -13.98 19.48 -9.56
N SER A 126 -13.84 18.50 -10.47
CA SER A 126 -14.90 17.55 -10.80
C SER A 126 -15.23 16.65 -9.61
N CYS A 127 -14.21 16.18 -8.91
CA CYS A 127 -14.38 15.39 -7.69
C CYS A 127 -15.04 16.20 -6.57
N MET A 128 -14.72 17.48 -6.41
CA MET A 128 -15.29 18.36 -5.38
C MET A 128 -16.74 18.79 -5.64
N ASP A 129 -17.21 18.72 -6.89
CA ASP A 129 -18.56 19.16 -7.28
C ASP A 129 -19.64 18.13 -6.94
N THR A 130 -19.90 17.97 -5.63
CA THR A 130 -20.94 17.09 -5.11
C THR A 130 -22.32 17.41 -5.67
N ALA A 131 -22.63 18.68 -5.92
CA ALA A 131 -23.92 19.11 -6.42
C ALA A 131 -24.20 18.52 -7.81
N THR A 132 -23.22 18.60 -8.72
CA THR A 132 -23.32 18.00 -10.05
C THR A 132 -23.39 16.47 -9.97
N VAL A 133 -22.55 15.81 -9.16
CA VAL A 133 -22.57 14.35 -8.97
C VAL A 133 -23.94 13.88 -8.47
N ASN A 134 -24.50 14.52 -7.43
CA ASN A 134 -25.82 14.18 -6.90
C ASN A 134 -26.95 14.42 -7.92
N LYS A 135 -26.88 15.52 -8.68
CA LYS A 135 -27.88 15.85 -9.71
C LYS A 135 -27.89 14.84 -10.85
N LEU A 136 -26.72 14.38 -11.28
CA LEU A 136 -26.60 13.40 -12.36
C LEU A 136 -27.06 12.01 -11.92
N GLY A 137 -26.98 11.69 -10.65
CA GLY A 137 -27.37 10.38 -10.12
C GLY A 137 -26.56 9.24 -10.77
N LEU A 138 -27.25 8.19 -11.19
CA LEU A 138 -26.66 7.06 -11.91
C LEU A 138 -26.68 7.25 -13.45
N ALA A 139 -27.20 8.35 -13.98
CA ALA A 139 -27.30 8.54 -15.42
C ALA A 139 -25.97 8.39 -16.18
N PRO A 140 -24.82 8.88 -15.65
CA PRO A 140 -23.53 8.65 -16.30
C PRO A 140 -23.06 7.17 -16.31
N LEU A 141 -23.57 6.35 -15.37
CA LEU A 141 -23.25 4.92 -15.27
C LEU A 141 -24.22 4.05 -16.10
N GLN A 142 -25.36 4.61 -16.54
CA GLN A 142 -26.43 3.87 -17.23
C GLN A 142 -25.94 3.11 -18.47
N PRO A 143 -25.06 3.66 -19.33
CA PRO A 143 -24.54 2.91 -20.49
C PRO A 143 -23.88 1.59 -20.11
N GLU A 144 -23.15 1.54 -18.99
CA GLU A 144 -22.48 0.33 -18.53
C GLU A 144 -23.47 -0.66 -17.88
N LEU A 145 -24.45 -0.16 -17.16
CA LEU A 145 -25.56 -0.98 -16.63
C LEU A 145 -26.35 -1.64 -17.78
N ASP A 146 -26.63 -0.89 -18.87
CA ASP A 146 -27.32 -1.40 -20.05
C ASP A 146 -26.46 -2.43 -20.80
N ARG A 147 -25.15 -2.22 -20.87
CA ARG A 147 -24.19 -3.16 -21.47
C ARG A 147 -24.19 -4.50 -20.72
N ILE A 148 -24.20 -4.48 -19.38
CA ILE A 148 -24.32 -5.69 -18.55
C ILE A 148 -25.71 -6.33 -18.76
N ALA A 149 -26.78 -5.56 -18.79
CA ALA A 149 -28.15 -6.07 -19.00
C ALA A 149 -28.32 -6.73 -20.38
N ALA A 150 -27.57 -6.28 -21.39
CA ALA A 150 -27.55 -6.85 -22.73
C ALA A 150 -26.83 -8.21 -22.83
N LEU A 151 -26.11 -8.65 -21.80
CA LEU A 151 -25.45 -9.97 -21.78
C LEU A 151 -26.51 -11.10 -21.75
N LYS A 152 -26.67 -11.82 -22.84
CA LYS A 152 -27.66 -12.90 -22.98
C LYS A 152 -27.03 -14.29 -22.91
N THR A 153 -25.77 -14.44 -23.25
CA THR A 153 -25.04 -15.71 -23.29
C THR A 153 -23.60 -15.52 -22.81
N SER A 154 -22.98 -16.58 -22.26
CA SER A 154 -21.57 -16.59 -21.85
C SER A 154 -20.59 -16.28 -22.99
N ALA A 155 -20.95 -16.57 -24.24
CA ALA A 155 -20.12 -16.25 -25.41
C ALA A 155 -19.83 -14.75 -25.59
N ARG A 156 -20.62 -13.86 -24.97
CA ARG A 156 -20.37 -12.41 -24.99
C ARG A 156 -19.64 -11.90 -23.73
N LEU A 157 -19.44 -12.77 -22.76
CA LEU A 157 -18.77 -12.42 -21.49
C LEU A 157 -17.32 -11.95 -21.71
N PRO A 158 -16.49 -12.58 -22.56
CA PRO A 158 -15.10 -12.15 -22.73
C PRO A 158 -14.96 -10.68 -23.14
N ALA A 159 -15.69 -10.25 -24.17
CA ALA A 159 -15.64 -8.87 -24.63
C ALA A 159 -16.21 -7.88 -23.61
N LEU A 160 -17.27 -8.28 -22.87
CA LEU A 160 -17.81 -7.46 -21.77
C LEU A 160 -16.80 -7.29 -20.63
N LEU A 161 -16.13 -8.38 -20.21
CA LEU A 161 -15.13 -8.30 -19.15
C LEU A 161 -13.92 -7.46 -19.56
N ALA A 162 -13.42 -7.59 -20.78
CA ALA A 162 -12.34 -6.76 -21.28
C ALA A 162 -12.68 -5.26 -21.19
N HIS A 163 -13.91 -4.89 -21.58
CA HIS A 163 -14.38 -3.51 -21.44
C HIS A 163 -14.51 -3.09 -19.97
N LEU A 164 -15.12 -3.91 -19.11
CA LEU A 164 -15.27 -3.60 -17.69
C LEU A 164 -13.91 -3.44 -16.99
N HIS A 165 -12.94 -4.31 -17.30
CA HIS A 165 -11.58 -4.21 -16.78
C HIS A 165 -10.89 -2.91 -17.24
N SER A 166 -11.07 -2.52 -18.51
CA SER A 166 -10.45 -1.27 -19.01
C SER A 166 -10.94 -0.02 -18.28
N ILE A 167 -12.21 0.01 -17.85
CA ILE A 167 -12.76 1.13 -17.08
C ILE A 167 -12.56 0.99 -15.55
N GLY A 168 -11.80 0.00 -15.09
CA GLY A 168 -11.44 -0.18 -13.68
C GLY A 168 -12.38 -1.05 -12.84
N VAL A 169 -13.33 -1.77 -13.47
CA VAL A 169 -14.21 -2.72 -12.78
C VAL A 169 -13.53 -4.07 -12.65
N ARG A 170 -13.18 -4.45 -11.44
CA ARG A 170 -12.48 -5.71 -11.13
C ARG A 170 -13.46 -6.83 -10.88
N ALA A 171 -13.84 -7.57 -11.91
CA ALA A 171 -14.75 -8.69 -11.83
C ALA A 171 -14.04 -9.97 -12.25
N PHE A 172 -14.27 -11.06 -11.57
CA PHE A 172 -13.68 -12.37 -11.76
C PHE A 172 -12.16 -12.37 -11.62
N PHE A 173 -11.39 -11.95 -12.60
CA PHE A 173 -9.93 -12.00 -12.61
C PHE A 173 -9.34 -10.66 -13.06
N GLY A 174 -8.01 -10.53 -12.94
CA GLY A 174 -7.24 -9.44 -13.53
C GLY A 174 -6.31 -9.91 -14.63
N MET A 175 -6.09 -9.07 -15.63
CA MET A 175 -5.00 -9.19 -16.60
C MET A 175 -4.16 -7.92 -16.55
N GLY A 176 -2.84 -8.09 -16.60
CA GLY A 176 -1.89 -6.98 -16.68
C GLY A 176 -0.56 -7.41 -17.25
N SER A 177 0.40 -6.51 -17.23
CA SER A 177 1.78 -6.75 -17.63
C SER A 177 2.69 -6.90 -16.43
N ASN A 178 3.65 -7.80 -16.48
CA ASN A 178 4.76 -7.87 -15.51
C ASN A 178 5.99 -8.48 -16.16
N GLN A 179 7.14 -8.36 -15.49
CA GLN A 179 8.37 -9.04 -15.90
C GLN A 179 8.19 -10.56 -15.86
N ASP A 180 8.72 -11.24 -16.86
CA ASP A 180 8.79 -12.70 -16.85
C ASP A 180 9.66 -13.17 -15.68
N PHE A 181 9.18 -14.09 -14.87
CA PHE A 181 9.95 -14.64 -13.75
C PHE A 181 11.26 -15.32 -14.19
N ALA A 182 11.29 -15.86 -15.40
CA ALA A 182 12.47 -16.53 -15.96
C ALA A 182 13.37 -15.60 -16.77
N ASP A 183 12.87 -14.43 -17.18
CA ASP A 183 13.61 -13.43 -17.97
C ASP A 183 13.16 -12.02 -17.59
N SER A 184 13.79 -11.47 -16.57
CA SER A 184 13.49 -10.14 -16.01
C SER A 184 13.70 -8.98 -16.97
N THR A 185 14.20 -9.21 -18.19
CA THR A 185 14.34 -8.19 -19.23
C THR A 185 13.11 -8.07 -20.12
N SER A 186 12.21 -9.04 -20.07
CA SER A 186 11.02 -9.16 -20.91
C SER A 186 9.74 -8.94 -20.11
N VAL A 187 8.78 -8.22 -20.70
CA VAL A 187 7.43 -8.06 -20.12
C VAL A 187 6.46 -9.01 -20.81
N ILE A 188 5.73 -9.80 -20.03
CA ILE A 188 4.70 -10.74 -20.51
C ILE A 188 3.35 -10.44 -19.89
N SER A 189 2.30 -11.12 -20.34
CA SER A 189 0.96 -11.04 -19.74
C SER A 189 0.85 -11.90 -18.48
N PHE A 190 0.23 -11.36 -17.44
CA PHE A 190 -0.10 -12.05 -16.20
C PHE A 190 -1.61 -12.10 -16.00
N TYR A 191 -2.09 -13.23 -15.52
CA TYR A 191 -3.49 -13.45 -15.17
C TYR A 191 -3.58 -13.89 -13.72
N GLY A 192 -4.33 -13.16 -12.89
CA GLY A 192 -4.44 -13.41 -11.45
C GLY A 192 -5.88 -13.45 -10.97
N ALA A 193 -6.11 -14.11 -9.85
CA ALA A 193 -7.39 -14.15 -9.16
C ALA A 193 -7.91 -12.75 -8.81
N GLY A 194 -9.23 -12.59 -8.77
CA GLY A 194 -9.86 -11.31 -8.45
C GLY A 194 -11.36 -11.44 -8.18
N GLY A 195 -12.07 -10.32 -8.24
CA GLY A 195 -13.53 -10.31 -8.17
C GLY A 195 -14.12 -10.63 -6.80
N LEU A 196 -13.42 -10.28 -5.71
CA LEU A 196 -13.92 -10.31 -4.36
C LEU A 196 -14.28 -8.90 -3.89
N GLY A 197 -15.37 -8.76 -3.15
CA GLY A 197 -15.77 -7.50 -2.55
C GLY A 197 -15.28 -7.34 -1.10
N LEU A 198 -15.03 -8.43 -0.37
CA LEU A 198 -14.36 -8.42 0.93
C LEU A 198 -12.82 -8.39 0.74
N PRO A 199 -12.05 -7.94 1.75
CA PRO A 199 -10.63 -7.64 1.61
C PRO A 199 -9.75 -8.79 1.09
N GLU A 200 -10.03 -10.04 1.49
CA GLU A 200 -9.28 -11.22 1.06
C GLU A 200 -10.12 -12.50 1.23
N ARG A 201 -9.64 -13.62 0.70
CA ARG A 201 -10.38 -14.89 0.61
C ARG A 201 -10.87 -15.44 1.95
N ASP A 202 -10.12 -15.27 3.02
CA ASP A 202 -10.44 -15.88 4.31
C ASP A 202 -11.65 -15.23 4.98
N TYR A 203 -12.01 -14.00 4.63
CA TYR A 203 -13.29 -13.40 5.03
C TYR A 203 -14.50 -14.25 4.59
N TYR A 204 -14.37 -15.00 3.49
CA TYR A 204 -15.42 -15.89 2.97
C TYR A 204 -15.42 -17.28 3.60
N THR A 205 -14.27 -17.74 4.13
CA THR A 205 -14.05 -19.15 4.50
C THR A 205 -13.97 -19.38 6.00
N ARG A 206 -13.56 -18.37 6.79
CA ARG A 206 -13.49 -18.49 8.27
C ARG A 206 -14.86 -18.70 8.88
N THR A 207 -14.90 -19.53 9.97
CA THR A 207 -16.14 -19.96 10.63
C THR A 207 -16.33 -19.40 12.02
N ASP A 208 -15.41 -18.58 12.52
CA ASP A 208 -15.58 -17.87 13.79
C ASP A 208 -16.75 -16.87 13.74
N ALA A 209 -17.32 -16.59 14.90
CA ALA A 209 -18.54 -15.77 15.02
C ALA A 209 -18.38 -14.37 14.40
N LYS A 210 -17.19 -13.76 14.52
CA LYS A 210 -16.93 -12.41 13.98
C LYS A 210 -16.87 -12.42 12.45
N SER A 211 -16.21 -13.42 11.85
CA SER A 211 -16.17 -13.57 10.40
C SER A 211 -17.54 -13.87 9.80
N VAL A 212 -18.37 -14.66 10.50
CA VAL A 212 -19.77 -14.88 10.10
C VAL A 212 -20.57 -13.59 10.15
N GLU A 213 -20.45 -12.80 11.23
CA GLU A 213 -21.09 -11.49 11.36
C GLU A 213 -20.66 -10.54 10.22
N GLN A 214 -19.38 -10.45 9.92
CA GLN A 214 -18.84 -9.59 8.85
C GLN A 214 -19.43 -9.96 7.48
N ARG A 215 -19.59 -11.27 7.17
CA ARG A 215 -20.27 -11.70 5.93
C ARG A 215 -21.75 -11.29 5.90
N GLN A 216 -22.47 -11.39 7.02
CA GLN A 216 -23.86 -10.92 7.11
C GLN A 216 -23.95 -9.40 6.88
N GLN A 217 -23.03 -8.64 7.47
CA GLN A 217 -22.95 -7.19 7.27
C GLN A 217 -22.59 -6.85 5.81
N TYR A 218 -21.72 -7.65 5.17
CA TYR A 218 -21.41 -7.50 3.75
C TYR A 218 -22.64 -7.73 2.86
N VAL A 219 -23.39 -8.79 3.08
CA VAL A 219 -24.66 -9.03 2.36
C VAL A 219 -25.65 -7.87 2.55
N ALA A 220 -25.75 -7.33 3.75
CA ALA A 220 -26.60 -6.17 4.02
C ALA A 220 -26.12 -4.92 3.27
N HIS A 221 -24.80 -4.72 3.17
CA HIS A 221 -24.19 -3.64 2.38
C HIS A 221 -24.48 -3.80 0.87
N VAL A 222 -24.23 -4.96 0.30
CA VAL A 222 -24.52 -5.25 -1.13
C VAL A 222 -25.99 -5.02 -1.44
N LYS A 223 -26.90 -5.55 -0.60
CA LYS A 223 -28.34 -5.31 -0.67
C LYS A 223 -28.64 -3.81 -0.69
N LYS A 224 -28.03 -3.04 0.21
CA LYS A 224 -28.26 -1.59 0.31
C LYS A 224 -27.81 -0.84 -0.93
N ILE A 225 -26.67 -1.19 -1.51
CA ILE A 225 -26.18 -0.61 -2.77
C ILE A 225 -27.15 -0.91 -3.91
N PHE A 226 -27.67 -2.13 -4.04
CA PHE A 226 -28.68 -2.46 -5.06
C PHE A 226 -29.98 -1.69 -4.85
N MET A 227 -30.44 -1.52 -3.60
CA MET A 227 -31.61 -0.68 -3.31
C MET A 227 -31.38 0.79 -3.69
N LEU A 228 -30.20 1.34 -3.42
CA LEU A 228 -29.82 2.69 -3.88
C LEU A 228 -29.79 2.81 -5.41
N ALA A 229 -29.51 1.70 -6.10
CA ALA A 229 -29.60 1.62 -7.56
C ALA A 229 -31.04 1.42 -8.09
N GLY A 230 -32.04 1.45 -7.21
CA GLY A 230 -33.47 1.40 -7.57
C GLY A 230 -34.11 0.02 -7.53
N GLU A 231 -33.43 -1.00 -7.01
CA GLU A 231 -34.04 -2.33 -6.90
C GLU A 231 -35.03 -2.43 -5.74
N PRO A 232 -36.12 -3.18 -5.94
CA PRO A 232 -37.01 -3.56 -4.84
C PRO A 232 -36.27 -4.37 -3.77
N GLU A 233 -36.55 -4.14 -2.50
CA GLU A 233 -35.84 -4.74 -1.37
C GLU A 233 -35.72 -6.27 -1.45
N ALA A 234 -36.83 -6.96 -1.80
CA ALA A 234 -36.82 -8.41 -1.90
C ALA A 234 -35.96 -8.97 -3.02
N GLN A 235 -35.77 -8.21 -4.14
CA GLN A 235 -34.88 -8.57 -5.21
C GLN A 235 -33.44 -8.29 -4.81
N ALA A 236 -33.16 -7.10 -4.26
CA ALA A 236 -31.84 -6.71 -3.78
C ALA A 236 -31.28 -7.71 -2.74
N ALA A 237 -32.14 -8.27 -1.88
CA ALA A 237 -31.75 -9.30 -0.92
C ALA A 237 -31.29 -10.60 -1.62
N LYS A 238 -32.01 -11.08 -2.64
CA LYS A 238 -31.64 -12.27 -3.42
C LYS A 238 -30.36 -12.04 -4.22
N ASP A 239 -30.21 -10.85 -4.77
CA ASP A 239 -29.06 -10.48 -5.58
C ASP A 239 -27.80 -10.37 -4.72
N ALA A 240 -27.92 -9.87 -3.48
CA ALA A 240 -26.80 -9.84 -2.52
C ALA A 240 -26.32 -11.25 -2.13
N GLU A 241 -27.24 -12.18 -1.89
CA GLU A 241 -26.88 -13.59 -1.63
C GLU A 241 -26.22 -14.25 -2.85
N THR A 242 -26.67 -13.91 -4.06
CA THR A 242 -26.07 -14.38 -5.32
C THR A 242 -24.62 -13.89 -5.45
N VAL A 243 -24.37 -12.62 -5.12
CA VAL A 243 -22.99 -12.05 -5.11
C VAL A 243 -22.12 -12.81 -4.12
N LEU A 244 -22.55 -12.96 -2.85
CA LEU A 244 -21.78 -13.69 -1.85
C LEU A 244 -21.50 -15.13 -2.27
N ALA A 245 -22.46 -15.81 -2.89
CA ALA A 245 -22.29 -17.20 -3.35
C ALA A 245 -21.21 -17.32 -4.44
N ILE A 246 -21.21 -16.43 -5.43
CA ILE A 246 -20.20 -16.40 -6.50
C ILE A 246 -18.82 -16.07 -5.92
N GLU A 247 -18.71 -15.01 -5.12
CA GLU A 247 -17.45 -14.60 -4.50
C GLU A 247 -16.89 -15.69 -3.57
N THR A 248 -17.75 -16.41 -2.84
CA THR A 248 -17.33 -17.53 -1.98
C THR A 248 -16.74 -18.69 -2.78
N ARG A 249 -17.25 -18.97 -3.98
CA ARG A 249 -16.67 -19.98 -4.88
C ARG A 249 -15.28 -19.55 -5.32
N LEU A 250 -15.12 -18.31 -5.77
CA LEU A 250 -13.86 -17.73 -6.20
C LEU A 250 -12.84 -17.70 -5.06
N ALA A 251 -13.25 -17.22 -3.88
CA ALA A 251 -12.41 -17.16 -2.69
C ALA A 251 -11.86 -18.52 -2.26
N LYS A 252 -12.66 -19.59 -2.35
CA LYS A 252 -12.21 -20.94 -2.01
C LYS A 252 -11.14 -21.48 -2.97
N ALA A 253 -11.11 -20.99 -4.19
CA ALA A 253 -10.14 -21.40 -5.20
C ALA A 253 -8.88 -20.53 -5.21
N SER A 254 -8.93 -19.34 -4.61
CA SER A 254 -7.79 -18.43 -4.51
C SER A 254 -6.76 -18.90 -3.49
N LEU A 255 -5.50 -18.53 -3.69
CA LEU A 255 -4.42 -18.69 -2.71
C LEU A 255 -4.69 -17.84 -1.45
N THR A 256 -4.21 -18.30 -0.30
CA THR A 256 -4.18 -17.48 0.92
C THR A 256 -3.16 -16.36 0.81
N MET A 257 -3.30 -15.32 1.63
CA MET A 257 -2.30 -14.23 1.69
C MET A 257 -0.89 -14.74 1.98
N THR A 258 -0.76 -15.78 2.81
CA THR A 258 0.53 -16.42 3.11
C THR A 258 1.09 -17.21 1.93
N GLU A 259 0.24 -17.92 1.19
CA GLU A 259 0.68 -18.67 -0.01
C GLU A 259 1.12 -17.72 -1.14
N GLN A 260 0.47 -16.55 -1.28
CA GLN A 260 0.82 -15.54 -2.28
C GLN A 260 2.19 -14.88 -2.01
N ARG A 261 2.72 -14.99 -0.79
CA ARG A 261 4.06 -14.49 -0.49
C ARG A 261 5.17 -15.30 -1.15
N ASP A 262 4.98 -16.57 -1.42
CA ASP A 262 5.99 -17.36 -2.12
C ASP A 262 5.84 -17.19 -3.64
N PRO A 263 6.83 -16.54 -4.33
CA PRO A 263 6.76 -16.34 -5.77
C PRO A 263 6.70 -17.62 -6.58
N GLN A 264 7.14 -18.76 -6.04
CA GLN A 264 7.00 -20.07 -6.70
C GLN A 264 5.52 -20.47 -6.85
N ASN A 265 4.66 -20.08 -5.89
CA ASN A 265 3.22 -20.33 -5.97
C ASN A 265 2.50 -19.48 -7.03
N LEU A 266 3.16 -18.44 -7.53
CA LEU A 266 2.62 -17.52 -8.52
C LEU A 266 3.25 -17.71 -9.91
N ASN A 267 4.27 -18.55 -10.02
CA ASN A 267 5.02 -18.77 -11.25
C ASN A 267 4.53 -20.03 -12.00
N HIS A 268 3.52 -19.86 -12.84
CA HIS A 268 3.01 -20.93 -13.71
C HIS A 268 3.08 -20.47 -15.17
N PRO A 269 4.29 -20.49 -15.76
CA PRO A 269 4.50 -20.01 -17.12
C PRO A 269 3.71 -20.87 -18.13
N THR A 270 3.03 -20.18 -19.03
CA THR A 270 2.20 -20.75 -20.09
C THR A 270 2.33 -19.88 -21.34
N ASP A 271 1.51 -20.16 -22.34
CA ASP A 271 1.24 -19.26 -23.45
C ASP A 271 -0.27 -19.04 -23.61
N VAL A 272 -0.64 -17.92 -24.22
CA VAL A 272 -2.05 -17.53 -24.37
C VAL A 272 -2.88 -18.61 -25.08
N LEU A 273 -2.29 -19.35 -26.03
CA LEU A 273 -3.00 -20.38 -26.79
C LEU A 273 -3.25 -21.62 -25.92
N SER A 274 -2.26 -22.06 -25.15
CA SER A 274 -2.37 -23.19 -24.21
C SER A 274 -3.36 -22.86 -23.11
N PHE A 275 -3.24 -21.70 -22.48
CA PHE A 275 -4.18 -21.23 -21.46
C PHE A 275 -5.62 -21.11 -22.00
N SER A 276 -5.80 -20.65 -23.25
CA SER A 276 -7.12 -20.60 -23.91
C SER A 276 -7.76 -21.98 -24.05
N LYS A 277 -6.99 -23.05 -24.20
CA LYS A 277 -7.53 -24.42 -24.29
C LYS A 277 -8.02 -24.96 -22.96
N GLU A 278 -7.47 -24.49 -21.86
CA GLU A 278 -7.91 -24.84 -20.50
C GLU A 278 -9.23 -24.18 -20.14
N LEU A 279 -9.49 -22.97 -20.66
CA LEU A 279 -10.71 -22.20 -20.44
C LEU A 279 -11.79 -22.53 -21.46
N THR A 280 -12.32 -23.76 -21.42
CA THR A 280 -13.26 -24.29 -22.43
C THR A 280 -14.62 -23.57 -22.47
N HIS A 281 -15.00 -22.87 -21.41
CA HIS A 281 -16.27 -22.12 -21.29
C HIS A 281 -16.09 -20.60 -21.33
N PHE A 282 -14.84 -20.12 -21.44
CA PHE A 282 -14.49 -18.72 -21.57
C PHE A 282 -13.42 -18.54 -22.66
N SER A 283 -13.75 -17.78 -23.72
CA SER A 283 -12.80 -17.50 -24.79
C SER A 283 -11.76 -16.46 -24.34
N LEU A 284 -10.60 -16.92 -23.88
CA LEU A 284 -9.48 -16.02 -23.54
C LEU A 284 -9.00 -15.25 -24.78
N ALA A 285 -9.02 -15.85 -25.95
CA ALA A 285 -8.63 -15.19 -27.19
C ALA A 285 -9.53 -13.99 -27.53
N ASP A 286 -10.87 -14.15 -27.35
CA ASP A 286 -11.80 -13.03 -27.55
C ASP A 286 -11.61 -11.94 -26.49
N TYR A 287 -11.29 -12.32 -25.25
CA TYR A 287 -10.98 -11.36 -24.18
C TYR A 287 -9.71 -10.55 -24.52
N VAL A 288 -8.59 -11.21 -24.85
CA VAL A 288 -7.32 -10.55 -25.20
C VAL A 288 -7.47 -9.63 -26.41
N SER A 289 -8.23 -10.10 -27.43
CA SER A 289 -8.56 -9.29 -28.61
C SER A 289 -9.38 -8.05 -28.26
N ALA A 290 -10.41 -8.20 -27.41
CA ALA A 290 -11.26 -7.09 -26.98
C ALA A 290 -10.54 -6.12 -26.03
N ALA A 291 -9.58 -6.60 -25.25
CA ALA A 291 -8.70 -5.78 -24.41
C ALA A 291 -7.62 -5.01 -25.20
N HIS A 292 -7.53 -5.25 -26.52
CA HIS A 292 -6.49 -4.70 -27.39
C HIS A 292 -5.06 -5.01 -26.91
N ALA A 293 -4.89 -6.12 -26.19
CA ALA A 293 -3.59 -6.54 -25.75
C ALA A 293 -2.73 -7.05 -26.90
N PRO A 294 -1.41 -6.85 -26.90
CA PRO A 294 -0.52 -7.40 -27.91
C PRO A 294 -0.63 -8.93 -27.97
N ALA A 295 -0.65 -9.49 -29.16
CA ALA A 295 -0.70 -10.95 -29.38
C ALA A 295 0.69 -11.56 -29.14
N VAL A 296 1.12 -11.58 -27.86
CA VAL A 296 2.39 -12.19 -27.41
C VAL A 296 2.11 -13.59 -26.90
N GLY A 297 2.95 -14.56 -27.24
CA GLY A 297 2.77 -15.96 -26.87
C GLY A 297 2.86 -16.22 -25.38
N LYS A 298 3.93 -15.71 -24.74
CA LYS A 298 4.20 -15.94 -23.30
C LYS A 298 3.18 -15.29 -22.38
N ALA A 299 2.77 -16.05 -21.37
CA ALA A 299 1.87 -15.63 -20.30
C ALA A 299 2.24 -16.33 -18.98
N ASN A 300 1.71 -15.82 -17.89
CA ASN A 300 1.76 -16.50 -16.60
C ASN A 300 0.34 -16.58 -16.01
N ASP A 301 -0.10 -17.82 -15.73
CA ASP A 301 -1.31 -18.09 -14.95
C ASP A 301 -0.91 -18.14 -13.45
N MET A 302 -1.18 -17.07 -12.71
CA MET A 302 -0.74 -17.00 -11.32
C MET A 302 -1.43 -18.01 -10.40
N GLU A 303 -2.64 -18.43 -10.72
CA GLU A 303 -3.46 -19.30 -9.88
C GLU A 303 -4.27 -20.32 -10.72
N PRO A 304 -3.66 -21.40 -11.22
CA PRO A 304 -4.34 -22.37 -12.10
C PRO A 304 -5.61 -22.99 -11.51
N LYS A 305 -5.64 -23.23 -10.20
CA LYS A 305 -6.85 -23.72 -9.50
C LYS A 305 -7.98 -22.72 -9.53
N TYR A 306 -7.66 -21.44 -9.42
CA TYR A 306 -8.62 -20.36 -9.52
C TYR A 306 -9.24 -20.31 -10.91
N PHE A 307 -8.44 -20.35 -11.96
CA PHE A 307 -8.93 -20.31 -13.33
C PHE A 307 -9.72 -21.56 -13.73
N ALA A 308 -9.39 -22.72 -13.18
CA ALA A 308 -10.23 -23.92 -13.33
C ALA A 308 -11.62 -23.72 -12.70
N GLU A 309 -11.72 -23.13 -11.49
CA GLU A 309 -13.01 -22.81 -10.85
C GLU A 309 -13.76 -21.69 -11.60
N PHE A 310 -13.06 -20.67 -12.05
CA PHE A 310 -13.66 -19.62 -12.88
C PHE A 310 -14.29 -20.22 -14.16
N ASN A 311 -13.59 -21.11 -14.86
CA ASN A 311 -14.09 -21.79 -16.05
C ASN A 311 -15.35 -22.64 -15.75
N ALA A 312 -15.36 -23.38 -14.63
CA ALA A 312 -16.51 -24.14 -14.17
C ALA A 312 -17.68 -23.21 -13.78
N LEU A 313 -17.39 -22.10 -13.10
CA LEU A 313 -18.39 -21.10 -12.75
C LEU A 313 -19.09 -20.51 -13.97
N VAL A 314 -18.35 -20.19 -15.03
CA VAL A 314 -18.93 -19.68 -16.29
C VAL A 314 -19.82 -20.73 -16.94
N ALA A 315 -19.50 -22.04 -16.81
CA ALA A 315 -20.26 -23.14 -17.38
C ALA A 315 -21.61 -23.35 -16.68
N ASP A 316 -21.61 -23.34 -15.35
CA ASP A 316 -22.75 -23.81 -14.55
C ASP A 316 -23.59 -22.69 -13.93
N THR A 317 -23.09 -21.42 -13.93
CA THR A 317 -23.82 -20.31 -13.34
C THR A 317 -24.79 -19.68 -14.36
N PRO A 318 -26.10 -19.55 -14.00
CA PRO A 318 -27.05 -18.89 -14.86
C PRO A 318 -26.62 -17.46 -15.23
N ILE A 319 -26.75 -17.11 -16.51
CA ILE A 319 -26.31 -15.79 -17.02
C ILE A 319 -26.94 -14.60 -16.29
N ALA A 320 -28.14 -14.78 -15.72
CA ALA A 320 -28.78 -13.77 -14.88
C ALA A 320 -27.99 -13.49 -13.60
N GLN A 321 -27.45 -14.54 -12.98
CA GLN A 321 -26.60 -14.40 -11.77
C GLN A 321 -25.24 -13.79 -12.11
N ILE A 322 -24.66 -14.13 -13.25
CA ILE A 322 -23.43 -13.47 -13.75
C ILE A 322 -23.68 -11.96 -13.93
N ARG A 323 -24.83 -11.56 -14.52
CA ARG A 323 -25.19 -10.13 -14.63
C ARG A 323 -25.35 -9.45 -13.27
N THR A 324 -25.96 -10.10 -12.31
CA THR A 324 -26.09 -9.59 -10.93
C THR A 324 -24.71 -9.33 -10.31
N TYR A 325 -23.81 -10.29 -10.43
CA TYR A 325 -22.42 -10.17 -9.94
C TYR A 325 -21.66 -9.03 -10.64
N LEU A 326 -21.73 -8.94 -11.97
CA LEU A 326 -21.06 -7.87 -12.73
C LEU A 326 -21.64 -6.49 -12.39
N ARG A 327 -22.95 -6.39 -12.17
CA ARG A 327 -23.60 -5.14 -11.77
C ARG A 327 -23.18 -4.70 -10.37
N TRP A 328 -23.00 -5.66 -9.44
CA TRP A 328 -22.42 -5.37 -8.14
C TRP A 328 -21.02 -4.77 -8.27
N HIS A 329 -20.13 -5.43 -8.99
CA HIS A 329 -18.76 -4.96 -9.15
C HIS A 329 -18.67 -3.61 -9.89
N LEU A 330 -19.56 -3.34 -10.84
CA LEU A 330 -19.66 -2.03 -11.48
C LEU A 330 -20.05 -0.94 -10.47
N LEU A 331 -21.10 -1.16 -9.68
CA LEU A 331 -21.53 -0.20 -8.66
C LEU A 331 -20.46 -0.01 -7.59
N HIS A 332 -19.86 -1.09 -7.12
CA HIS A 332 -18.81 -1.08 -6.10
C HIS A 332 -17.55 -0.31 -6.56
N ALA A 333 -17.11 -0.49 -7.80
CA ALA A 333 -15.94 0.19 -8.36
C ALA A 333 -16.04 1.72 -8.30
N PHE A 334 -17.26 2.25 -8.41
CA PHE A 334 -17.51 3.69 -8.46
C PHE A 334 -18.25 4.25 -7.24
N ALA A 335 -18.60 3.41 -6.25
CA ALA A 335 -19.35 3.80 -5.04
C ALA A 335 -18.58 4.72 -4.08
N GLY A 336 -17.73 5.57 -4.58
CA GLY A 336 -16.98 6.61 -3.86
C GLY A 336 -17.39 8.01 -4.33
N THR A 337 -16.39 8.85 -4.50
CA THR A 337 -16.58 10.26 -4.86
C THR A 337 -17.19 10.50 -6.25
N SER A 338 -17.32 9.47 -7.07
CA SER A 338 -17.87 9.55 -8.44
C SER A 338 -19.36 9.28 -8.55
N LEU A 339 -19.98 8.67 -7.53
CA LEU A 339 -21.42 8.45 -7.44
C LEU A 339 -22.06 9.37 -6.39
N PRO A 340 -23.40 9.46 -6.35
CA PRO A 340 -24.12 10.26 -5.35
C PRO A 340 -23.70 9.95 -3.92
N GLU A 341 -23.81 10.93 -3.04
CA GLU A 341 -23.40 10.81 -1.63
C GLU A 341 -24.05 9.65 -0.88
N SER A 342 -25.22 9.19 -1.31
CA SER A 342 -25.87 8.00 -0.72
C SER A 342 -25.04 6.73 -0.93
N PHE A 343 -24.44 6.53 -2.10
CA PHE A 343 -23.54 5.42 -2.42
C PHE A 343 -22.21 5.56 -1.67
N ASP A 344 -21.61 6.72 -1.74
CA ASP A 344 -20.37 7.07 -1.07
C ASP A 344 -20.45 6.84 0.45
N ARG A 345 -21.56 7.26 1.07
CA ARG A 345 -21.82 7.07 2.49
C ARG A 345 -22.00 5.59 2.85
N GLU A 346 -22.76 4.83 2.05
CA GLU A 346 -22.98 3.41 2.30
C GLU A 346 -21.68 2.61 2.14
N ASN A 347 -20.88 2.92 1.13
CA ASN A 347 -19.59 2.31 0.94
C ASN A 347 -18.64 2.59 2.12
N TRP A 348 -18.58 3.83 2.59
CA TRP A 348 -17.82 4.19 3.79
C TRP A 348 -18.36 3.45 5.04
N ASN A 349 -19.67 3.41 5.23
CA ASN A 349 -20.31 2.78 6.39
C ASN A 349 -19.89 1.31 6.53
N PHE A 350 -19.75 0.59 5.43
CA PHE A 350 -19.30 -0.80 5.48
C PHE A 350 -17.78 -0.90 5.60
N TYR A 351 -17.01 -0.39 4.64
CA TYR A 351 -15.57 -0.64 4.57
C TYR A 351 -14.76 0.11 5.62
N SER A 352 -15.10 1.36 5.90
CA SER A 352 -14.31 2.17 6.85
C SER A 352 -14.84 2.10 8.27
N HIS A 353 -16.16 2.20 8.46
CA HIS A 353 -16.77 2.17 9.79
C HIS A 353 -16.89 0.73 10.31
N THR A 354 -17.64 -0.14 9.60
CA THR A 354 -17.97 -1.48 10.11
C THR A 354 -16.76 -2.41 10.15
N LEU A 355 -15.94 -2.45 9.10
CA LEU A 355 -14.78 -3.34 9.05
C LEU A 355 -13.57 -2.80 9.83
N ASN A 356 -13.33 -1.49 9.80
CA ASN A 356 -12.09 -0.90 10.29
C ASN A 356 -12.28 0.13 11.43
N GLY A 357 -13.51 0.39 11.87
CA GLY A 357 -13.81 1.14 13.08
C GLY A 357 -13.75 2.67 12.96
N ALA A 358 -13.63 3.26 11.78
CA ALA A 358 -13.67 4.72 11.62
C ALA A 358 -15.01 5.29 12.09
N GLU A 359 -15.00 6.34 12.92
CA GLU A 359 -16.22 6.92 13.51
C GLU A 359 -16.82 8.05 12.68
N LYS A 360 -16.01 8.69 11.88
CA LYS A 360 -16.37 9.77 10.98
C LYS A 360 -15.75 9.53 9.61
N GLN A 361 -16.46 9.92 8.58
CA GLN A 361 -15.94 9.89 7.22
C GLN A 361 -15.06 11.14 7.00
N GLN A 362 -13.82 11.05 6.41
CA GLN A 362 -12.88 12.16 6.15
C GLN A 362 -13.53 13.20 5.23
N ASP A 363 -13.20 14.41 5.33
CA ASP A 363 -13.71 15.51 4.51
C ASP A 363 -13.49 15.25 3.01
N ARG A 364 -14.40 15.70 2.16
CA ARG A 364 -14.34 15.39 0.71
C ARG A 364 -13.04 15.85 0.06
N TRP A 365 -12.48 17.00 0.48
CA TRP A 365 -11.23 17.48 -0.08
C TRP A 365 -10.06 16.51 0.13
N LYS A 366 -9.97 15.83 1.28
CA LYS A 366 -8.95 14.81 1.54
C LYS A 366 -9.06 13.67 0.54
N ARG A 367 -10.28 13.18 0.33
CA ARG A 367 -10.57 12.09 -0.60
C ARG A 367 -10.31 12.45 -2.05
N CYS A 368 -10.72 13.65 -2.46
CA CYS A 368 -10.46 14.16 -3.79
C CYS A 368 -8.97 14.40 -4.04
N THR A 369 -8.23 14.88 -3.03
CA THR A 369 -6.76 14.98 -3.11
C THR A 369 -6.11 13.62 -3.30
N THR A 370 -6.49 12.63 -2.49
CA THR A 370 -6.00 11.24 -2.62
C THR A 370 -6.38 10.62 -3.97
N ARG A 371 -7.56 10.95 -4.50
CA ARG A 371 -7.98 10.49 -5.82
C ARG A 371 -7.09 11.06 -6.92
N VAL A 372 -6.85 12.37 -6.93
CA VAL A 372 -5.99 12.99 -7.95
C VAL A 372 -4.55 12.49 -7.86
N ASP A 373 -4.02 12.30 -6.65
CA ASP A 373 -2.68 11.73 -6.46
C ASP A 373 -2.58 10.30 -7.01
N ARG A 374 -3.62 9.48 -6.83
CA ARG A 374 -3.66 8.13 -7.40
C ARG A 374 -3.80 8.13 -8.94
N GLU A 375 -4.64 9.01 -9.48
CA GLU A 375 -5.04 9.02 -10.89
C GLU A 375 -4.07 9.80 -11.79
N LEU A 376 -3.49 10.88 -11.26
CA LEU A 376 -2.60 11.81 -11.97
C LEU A 376 -1.32 12.09 -11.16
N GLY A 377 -0.85 11.08 -10.42
CA GLY A 377 0.15 11.26 -9.38
C GLY A 377 1.49 11.78 -9.84
N GLU A 378 1.97 11.41 -11.03
CA GLU A 378 3.21 12.00 -11.54
C GLU A 378 3.00 13.43 -12.07
N ALA A 379 1.83 13.76 -12.64
CA ALA A 379 1.52 15.13 -13.01
C ALA A 379 1.43 16.04 -11.78
N LEU A 380 0.82 15.57 -10.69
CA LEU A 380 0.77 16.25 -9.40
C LEU A 380 2.15 16.27 -8.73
N GLY A 381 2.89 15.17 -8.83
CA GLY A 381 4.22 15.00 -8.28
C GLY A 381 5.26 15.97 -8.84
N GLN A 382 5.18 16.33 -10.13
CA GLN A 382 6.04 17.36 -10.72
C GLN A 382 5.95 18.70 -9.97
N VAL A 383 4.72 19.14 -9.69
CA VAL A 383 4.47 20.39 -8.97
C VAL A 383 4.87 20.28 -7.49
N TYR A 384 4.63 19.11 -6.89
CA TYR A 384 5.01 18.82 -5.50
C TYR A 384 6.52 18.86 -5.31
N VAL A 385 7.29 18.15 -6.11
CA VAL A 385 8.76 18.06 -6.03
C VAL A 385 9.38 19.44 -6.24
N ALA A 386 8.92 20.21 -7.24
CA ALA A 386 9.44 21.54 -7.51
C ALA A 386 9.26 22.53 -6.33
N ARG A 387 8.33 22.27 -5.40
CA ARG A 387 8.06 23.14 -4.26
C ARG A 387 8.63 22.65 -2.94
N TYR A 388 8.75 21.32 -2.77
CA TYR A 388 8.92 20.71 -1.44
C TYR A 388 10.06 19.69 -1.32
N PHE A 389 10.87 19.49 -2.35
CA PHE A 389 12.00 18.57 -2.31
C PHE A 389 13.24 19.16 -2.99
N SER A 390 14.35 19.22 -2.27
CA SER A 390 15.58 19.82 -2.77
C SER A 390 16.58 18.81 -3.32
N PRO A 391 17.47 19.21 -4.24
CA PRO A 391 18.58 18.36 -4.68
C PRO A 391 19.51 17.93 -3.54
N GLU A 392 19.66 18.77 -2.50
CA GLU A 392 20.48 18.47 -1.33
C GLU A 392 19.90 17.33 -0.50
N GLU A 393 18.58 17.28 -0.33
CA GLU A 393 17.90 16.17 0.34
C GLU A 393 18.04 14.86 -0.44
N LYS A 394 17.92 14.92 -1.78
CA LYS A 394 18.18 13.77 -2.66
C LYS A 394 19.59 13.25 -2.47
N GLN A 395 20.61 14.12 -2.47
CA GLN A 395 22.01 13.71 -2.33
C GLN A 395 22.31 13.12 -0.95
N ARG A 396 21.82 13.74 0.12
CA ARG A 396 22.02 13.23 1.49
C ARG A 396 21.39 11.83 1.68
N THR A 397 20.21 11.60 1.12
CA THR A 397 19.58 10.28 1.16
C THR A 397 20.40 9.27 0.38
N LEU A 398 20.91 9.62 -0.80
CA LEU A 398 21.78 8.75 -1.58
C LEU A 398 23.08 8.40 -0.82
N ASP A 399 23.72 9.38 -0.17
CA ASP A 399 24.92 9.16 0.62
C ASP A 399 24.68 8.20 1.80
N MET A 400 23.50 8.31 2.44
CA MET A 400 23.07 7.42 3.52
C MET A 400 22.80 6.01 2.97
N THR A 401 22.10 5.88 1.85
CA THR A 401 21.83 4.60 1.20
C THR A 401 23.12 3.87 0.88
N GLN A 402 24.10 4.55 0.29
CA GLN A 402 25.42 3.97 -0.01
C GLN A 402 26.21 3.60 1.24
N ALA A 403 26.02 4.32 2.36
CA ALA A 403 26.67 3.93 3.62
C ALA A 403 26.07 2.63 4.18
N ILE A 404 24.77 2.43 4.06
CA ILE A 404 24.06 1.23 4.49
C ILE A 404 24.37 0.05 3.56
N GLU A 405 24.50 0.27 2.25
CA GLU A 405 24.97 -0.76 1.29
C GLU A 405 26.37 -1.26 1.67
N ARG A 406 27.30 -0.36 2.04
CA ARG A 406 28.62 -0.76 2.54
C ARG A 406 28.57 -1.53 3.87
N ALA A 407 27.64 -1.19 4.74
CA ALA A 407 27.44 -1.95 5.98
C ALA A 407 26.93 -3.37 5.67
N MET A 408 25.99 -3.50 4.74
CA MET A 408 25.48 -4.81 4.29
C MET A 408 26.57 -5.66 3.62
N ASP A 409 27.44 -5.06 2.79
CA ASP A 409 28.57 -5.76 2.18
C ASP A 409 29.50 -6.37 3.23
N LYS A 410 29.80 -5.63 4.31
CA LYS A 410 30.59 -6.12 5.45
C LYS A 410 29.84 -7.19 6.25
N ASP A 411 28.55 -7.01 6.47
CA ASP A 411 27.73 -7.95 7.23
C ASP A 411 27.66 -9.32 6.54
N ILE A 412 27.46 -9.35 5.22
CA ILE A 412 27.52 -10.57 4.40
C ILE A 412 28.86 -11.32 4.62
N ASP A 413 29.99 -10.61 4.69
CA ASP A 413 31.28 -11.25 4.98
C ASP A 413 31.30 -11.88 6.37
N GLY A 414 30.64 -11.28 7.35
CA GLY A 414 30.56 -11.73 8.75
C GLY A 414 29.67 -12.96 8.99
N LEU A 415 28.72 -13.24 8.09
CA LEU A 415 27.75 -14.35 8.29
C LEU A 415 28.45 -15.72 8.33
N ASP A 416 28.45 -16.36 9.49
CA ASP A 416 29.09 -17.68 9.72
C ASP A 416 28.32 -18.84 9.09
N TRP A 417 27.01 -18.65 8.87
CA TRP A 417 26.13 -19.68 8.34
C TRP A 417 26.08 -19.73 6.80
N MET A 418 26.44 -18.65 6.11
CA MET A 418 26.41 -18.52 4.65
C MET A 418 27.75 -18.98 4.03
N SER A 419 27.68 -19.84 3.03
CA SER A 419 28.87 -20.32 2.31
C SER A 419 29.54 -19.22 1.49
N ALA A 420 30.83 -19.40 1.21
CA ALA A 420 31.59 -18.44 0.39
C ALA A 420 30.98 -18.25 -1.01
N ALA A 421 30.41 -19.31 -1.60
CA ALA A 421 29.76 -19.22 -2.91
C ALA A 421 28.51 -18.35 -2.89
N THR A 422 27.65 -18.49 -1.88
CA THR A 422 26.44 -17.68 -1.71
C THR A 422 26.80 -16.23 -1.36
N LYS A 423 27.83 -15.99 -0.51
CA LYS A 423 28.33 -14.65 -0.18
C LYS A 423 28.74 -13.86 -1.45
N ILE A 424 29.45 -14.50 -2.37
CA ILE A 424 29.84 -13.88 -3.64
C ILE A 424 28.59 -13.40 -4.41
N ARG A 425 27.60 -14.26 -4.58
CA ARG A 425 26.38 -13.94 -5.30
C ARG A 425 25.51 -12.90 -4.58
N ALA A 426 25.43 -12.97 -3.24
CA ALA A 426 24.77 -11.96 -2.44
C ALA A 426 25.38 -10.56 -2.64
N LYS A 427 26.71 -10.47 -2.64
CA LYS A 427 27.43 -9.21 -2.93
C LYS A 427 27.24 -8.74 -4.37
N GLU A 428 27.22 -9.65 -5.34
CA GLU A 428 26.91 -9.29 -6.73
C GLU A 428 25.50 -8.71 -6.85
N LYS A 429 24.50 -9.28 -6.12
CA LYS A 429 23.14 -8.76 -6.09
C LYS A 429 23.08 -7.39 -5.44
N LEU A 430 23.73 -7.21 -4.29
CA LEU A 430 23.81 -5.92 -3.59
C LEU A 430 24.43 -4.83 -4.48
N LEU A 431 25.53 -5.12 -5.15
CA LEU A 431 26.19 -4.19 -6.09
C LEU A 431 25.32 -3.84 -7.30
N GLY A 432 24.34 -4.69 -7.63
CA GLY A 432 23.39 -4.47 -8.72
C GLY A 432 22.16 -3.67 -8.31
N VAL A 433 21.98 -3.32 -7.04
CA VAL A 433 20.81 -2.55 -6.55
C VAL A 433 20.81 -1.16 -7.17
N MET A 434 19.69 -0.77 -7.76
CA MET A 434 19.48 0.58 -8.26
C MET A 434 18.79 1.46 -7.21
N ASN A 435 19.40 2.58 -6.86
CA ASN A 435 18.87 3.54 -5.90
C ASN A 435 17.99 4.59 -6.58
N LYS A 436 16.68 4.54 -6.37
CA LYS A 436 15.72 5.51 -6.87
C LYS A 436 15.28 6.46 -5.77
N ILE A 437 15.72 7.71 -5.82
CA ILE A 437 15.55 8.69 -4.74
C ILE A 437 14.70 9.87 -5.23
N GLY A 438 13.58 10.10 -4.57
CA GLY A 438 12.74 11.29 -4.70
C GLY A 438 11.65 11.18 -5.77
N TYR A 439 12.02 11.01 -7.01
CA TYR A 439 11.09 11.05 -8.15
C TYR A 439 11.72 10.45 -9.42
N PRO A 440 10.87 10.05 -10.43
CA PRO A 440 11.36 9.46 -11.68
C PRO A 440 12.15 10.47 -12.53
N ASP A 441 13.23 10.00 -13.16
CA ASP A 441 14.01 10.83 -14.09
C ASP A 441 13.22 11.18 -15.35
N LYS A 442 12.28 10.32 -15.76
CA LYS A 442 11.37 10.52 -16.87
C LYS A 442 9.93 10.48 -16.38
N TRP A 443 9.24 11.60 -16.48
CA TRP A 443 7.84 11.74 -16.11
C TRP A 443 6.91 11.05 -17.09
N ARG A 444 5.80 10.52 -16.55
CA ARG A 444 4.72 9.93 -17.35
C ARG A 444 4.10 10.96 -18.29
N ASP A 445 3.91 10.59 -19.54
CA ASP A 445 3.21 11.40 -20.53
C ASP A 445 1.69 11.20 -20.41
N TYR A 446 0.99 12.25 -20.05
CA TYR A 446 -0.48 12.30 -19.99
C TYR A 446 -1.11 13.01 -21.19
N SER A 447 -0.38 13.25 -22.28
CA SER A 447 -0.86 14.04 -23.42
C SER A 447 -2.14 13.47 -24.05
N THR A 448 -2.27 12.13 -24.10
CA THR A 448 -3.44 11.43 -24.68
C THR A 448 -4.62 11.30 -23.71
N LEU A 449 -4.43 11.55 -22.41
CA LEU A 449 -5.49 11.48 -21.41
C LEU A 449 -6.35 12.75 -21.47
N SER A 450 -7.66 12.60 -21.66
CA SER A 450 -8.62 13.70 -21.59
C SER A 450 -9.27 13.78 -20.21
N ILE A 451 -9.18 14.92 -19.57
CA ILE A 451 -9.91 15.26 -18.34
C ILE A 451 -10.93 16.35 -18.66
N VAL A 452 -12.19 16.11 -18.31
CA VAL A 452 -13.32 17.02 -18.57
C VAL A 452 -13.85 17.54 -17.25
N ARG A 453 -13.81 18.86 -17.08
CA ARG A 453 -14.30 19.51 -15.86
C ARG A 453 -15.80 19.28 -15.67
N GLY A 454 -16.20 18.83 -14.49
CA GLY A 454 -17.60 18.52 -14.13
C GLY A 454 -18.03 17.07 -14.46
N ASP A 455 -17.14 16.25 -15.00
CA ASP A 455 -17.41 14.85 -15.35
C ASP A 455 -16.63 13.88 -14.45
N ALA A 456 -16.98 13.84 -13.17
CA ALA A 456 -16.24 13.08 -12.16
C ALA A 456 -16.16 11.56 -12.46
N LEU A 457 -17.27 10.95 -12.93
CA LEU A 457 -17.28 9.53 -13.24
C LEU A 457 -16.56 9.23 -14.57
N GLY A 458 -16.85 10.00 -15.62
CA GLY A 458 -16.19 9.81 -16.93
C GLY A 458 -14.68 10.05 -16.86
N ASN A 459 -14.21 11.00 -16.04
CA ASN A 459 -12.78 11.18 -15.82
C ASN A 459 -12.15 9.96 -15.18
N GLN A 460 -12.75 9.38 -14.15
CA GLN A 460 -12.25 8.17 -13.49
C GLN A 460 -12.17 7.00 -14.47
N MET A 461 -13.20 6.81 -15.30
CA MET A 461 -13.19 5.76 -16.34
C MET A 461 -12.05 6.00 -17.36
N ARG A 462 -11.90 7.24 -17.87
CA ARG A 462 -10.83 7.59 -18.84
C ARG A 462 -9.43 7.42 -18.28
N VAL A 463 -9.23 7.70 -16.98
CA VAL A 463 -7.95 7.43 -16.32
C VAL A 463 -7.67 5.94 -16.25
N HIS A 464 -8.67 5.14 -15.88
CA HIS A 464 -8.52 3.68 -15.87
C HIS A 464 -8.24 3.12 -17.27
N GLU A 465 -8.95 3.60 -18.30
CA GLU A 465 -8.69 3.23 -19.68
C GLU A 465 -7.26 3.59 -20.13
N PHE A 466 -6.81 4.79 -19.77
CA PHE A 466 -5.44 5.24 -20.06
C PHE A 466 -4.39 4.37 -19.37
N ASP A 467 -4.55 4.09 -18.06
CA ASP A 467 -3.59 3.28 -17.32
C ASP A 467 -3.61 1.83 -17.78
N HIS A 468 -4.79 1.25 -18.05
CA HIS A 468 -4.93 -0.11 -18.58
C HIS A 468 -4.27 -0.26 -19.95
N ALA A 469 -4.55 0.67 -20.88
CA ALA A 469 -3.94 0.66 -22.20
C ALA A 469 -2.41 0.82 -22.14
N ARG A 470 -1.92 1.69 -21.24
CA ARG A 470 -0.48 1.90 -21.01
C ARG A 470 0.17 0.64 -20.44
N ASP A 471 -0.49 -0.02 -19.51
CA ASP A 471 0.02 -1.25 -18.91
C ASP A 471 0.11 -2.39 -19.94
N LEU A 472 -0.98 -2.68 -20.64
CA LEU A 472 -0.98 -3.72 -21.67
C LEU A 472 -0.01 -3.43 -22.82
N ALA A 473 0.23 -2.16 -23.13
CA ALA A 473 1.20 -1.76 -24.15
C ALA A 473 2.66 -2.10 -23.80
N LYS A 474 2.98 -2.48 -22.58
CA LYS A 474 4.31 -2.96 -22.16
C LYS A 474 4.56 -4.41 -22.58
N ILE A 475 3.51 -5.23 -22.71
CA ILE A 475 3.62 -6.65 -23.06
C ILE A 475 4.42 -6.83 -24.36
N GLY A 476 5.44 -7.68 -24.32
CA GLY A 476 6.36 -7.93 -25.43
C GLY A 476 7.43 -6.86 -25.64
N LYS A 477 7.56 -5.90 -24.73
CA LYS A 477 8.62 -4.90 -24.75
C LYS A 477 9.67 -5.18 -23.68
N PRO A 478 10.87 -4.60 -23.83
CA PRO A 478 11.86 -4.59 -22.75
C PRO A 478 11.32 -3.87 -21.50
N VAL A 479 11.78 -4.30 -20.35
CA VAL A 479 11.44 -3.68 -19.06
C VAL A 479 12.05 -2.27 -18.96
N ASP A 480 11.26 -1.31 -18.52
CA ASP A 480 11.71 0.03 -18.14
C ASP A 480 12.06 0.06 -16.64
N LYS A 481 13.34 -0.15 -16.29
CA LYS A 481 13.80 -0.10 -14.88
C LYS A 481 13.68 1.30 -14.26
N GLY A 482 13.40 2.33 -15.04
CA GLY A 482 13.16 3.70 -14.56
C GLY A 482 11.73 3.94 -14.04
N GLU A 483 10.78 3.04 -14.30
CA GLU A 483 9.38 3.21 -13.89
C GLU A 483 9.21 3.11 -12.36
N TRP A 484 8.34 3.96 -11.80
CA TRP A 484 8.00 3.99 -10.39
C TRP A 484 6.58 3.48 -10.16
N GLU A 485 6.38 2.75 -9.05
CA GLU A 485 5.03 2.33 -8.62
C GLU A 485 4.36 3.36 -7.72
N MET A 486 5.15 4.05 -6.88
CA MET A 486 4.65 5.08 -5.97
C MET A 486 4.79 6.46 -6.57
N THR A 487 3.85 7.34 -6.25
CA THR A 487 3.90 8.76 -6.63
C THR A 487 4.87 9.54 -5.76
N PRO A 488 5.47 10.63 -6.24
CA PRO A 488 6.43 11.40 -5.45
C PRO A 488 5.94 11.92 -4.10
N PRO A 489 4.64 12.29 -3.87
CA PRO A 489 4.17 12.71 -2.56
C PRO A 489 3.93 11.56 -1.55
N THR A 490 4.05 10.31 -1.97
CA THR A 490 3.78 9.13 -1.12
C THR A 490 4.72 9.11 0.10
N VAL A 491 4.16 8.78 1.27
CA VAL A 491 4.91 8.55 2.52
C VAL A 491 5.06 7.05 2.70
N ASN A 492 5.97 6.47 1.97
CA ASN A 492 6.36 5.06 2.01
C ASN A 492 7.63 4.87 1.15
N ALA A 493 8.19 3.65 1.19
CA ALA A 493 9.28 3.18 0.34
C ALA A 493 8.98 1.76 -0.14
N TYR A 494 9.77 1.21 -1.04
CA TYR A 494 9.66 -0.19 -1.46
C TYR A 494 10.94 -0.69 -2.14
N TYR A 495 11.19 -2.00 -2.00
CA TYR A 495 12.12 -2.76 -2.83
C TYR A 495 11.35 -3.55 -3.89
N ASP A 496 11.84 -3.57 -5.11
CA ASP A 496 11.31 -4.40 -6.19
C ASP A 496 12.32 -5.50 -6.54
N PRO A 497 12.01 -6.78 -6.26
CA PRO A 497 12.94 -7.89 -6.45
C PRO A 497 13.21 -8.21 -7.93
N GLN A 498 12.25 -7.97 -8.83
CA GLN A 498 12.42 -8.21 -10.26
C GLN A 498 13.21 -7.09 -10.94
N MET A 499 13.16 -5.88 -10.41
CA MET A 499 13.98 -4.76 -10.87
C MET A 499 15.32 -4.64 -10.13
N ASN A 500 15.46 -5.30 -8.98
CA ASN A 500 16.56 -5.17 -8.04
C ASN A 500 16.83 -3.69 -7.71
N ASN A 501 15.82 -2.99 -7.22
CA ASN A 501 15.93 -1.57 -6.87
C ASN A 501 15.22 -1.21 -5.56
N VAL A 502 15.71 -0.16 -4.90
CA VAL A 502 15.06 0.50 -3.75
C VAL A 502 14.49 1.84 -4.19
N ASN A 503 13.33 2.20 -3.67
CA ASN A 503 12.57 3.36 -4.12
C ASN A 503 12.10 4.20 -2.93
N PHE A 504 12.56 5.46 -2.84
CA PHE A 504 12.23 6.40 -1.76
C PHE A 504 11.57 7.66 -2.33
N PRO A 505 10.23 7.75 -2.34
CA PRO A 505 9.53 8.95 -2.80
C PRO A 505 9.86 10.20 -2.01
N ALA A 506 9.90 11.35 -2.66
CA ALA A 506 10.20 12.66 -2.05
C ALA A 506 9.32 12.99 -0.85
N GLY A 507 8.07 12.52 -0.86
CA GLY A 507 7.10 12.72 0.21
C GLY A 507 7.47 12.11 1.54
N TYR A 508 8.34 11.10 1.54
CA TYR A 508 8.82 10.42 2.75
C TYR A 508 10.14 11.03 3.27
N LEU A 509 10.99 11.57 2.40
CA LEU A 509 12.33 12.04 2.71
C LEU A 509 12.33 13.42 3.39
N GLN A 510 11.59 13.56 4.50
CA GLN A 510 11.45 14.79 5.26
C GLN A 510 11.05 14.49 6.72
N ALA A 511 11.11 15.51 7.58
CA ALA A 511 10.63 15.37 8.96
C ALA A 511 9.16 14.89 9.01
N PRO A 512 8.82 13.94 9.88
CA PRO A 512 9.56 13.47 11.04
C PRO A 512 10.51 12.29 10.82
N PHE A 513 10.81 11.86 9.60
CA PHE A 513 11.61 10.67 9.31
C PHE A 513 13.05 11.02 8.91
N PHE A 514 13.24 12.16 8.25
CA PHE A 514 14.55 12.62 7.80
C PHE A 514 14.65 14.14 7.89
N SER A 515 15.76 14.66 8.37
CA SER A 515 16.00 16.11 8.38
C SER A 515 17.50 16.43 8.35
N GLY A 516 17.89 17.31 7.44
CA GLY A 516 19.25 17.86 7.43
C GLY A 516 19.62 18.73 8.64
N LYS A 517 18.66 18.99 9.55
CA LYS A 517 18.88 19.75 10.78
C LYS A 517 19.10 18.87 12.00
N GLU A 518 18.76 17.58 11.92
CA GLU A 518 18.96 16.61 13.00
C GLU A 518 20.33 15.94 12.89
N ASP A 519 20.80 15.38 14.01
CA ASP A 519 22.05 14.64 14.03
C ASP A 519 21.96 13.30 13.28
N ASP A 520 23.11 12.76 12.92
CA ASP A 520 23.19 11.51 12.18
C ASP A 520 22.63 10.32 12.98
N ALA A 521 22.76 10.28 14.31
CA ALA A 521 22.23 9.19 15.11
C ALA A 521 20.69 9.10 14.94
N ALA A 522 20.00 10.23 15.03
CA ALA A 522 18.55 10.28 14.81
C ALA A 522 18.17 9.91 13.36
N ASN A 523 18.83 10.49 12.35
CA ASN A 523 18.54 10.21 10.95
C ASN A 523 18.80 8.74 10.55
N TYR A 524 19.87 8.13 11.07
CA TYR A 524 20.15 6.71 10.84
C TYR A 524 19.22 5.79 11.64
N GLY A 525 18.84 6.19 12.85
CA GLY A 525 17.87 5.43 13.64
C GLY A 525 16.50 5.35 12.99
N ASP A 526 16.07 6.41 12.32
CA ASP A 526 14.78 6.50 11.63
C ASP A 526 14.93 6.13 10.13
N MET A 527 15.20 7.09 9.26
CA MET A 527 15.28 6.87 7.81
C MET A 527 16.37 5.84 7.42
N GLY A 528 17.48 5.80 8.16
CA GLY A 528 18.51 4.79 7.92
C GLY A 528 18.00 3.37 8.13
N SER A 529 17.21 3.13 9.17
CA SER A 529 16.58 1.83 9.41
C SER A 529 15.60 1.46 8.31
N THR A 530 14.84 2.43 7.77
CA THR A 530 13.97 2.22 6.60
C THR A 530 14.77 1.88 5.35
N ILE A 531 15.88 2.58 5.10
CA ILE A 531 16.75 2.27 3.94
C ILE A 531 17.32 0.85 4.06
N GLY A 532 17.78 0.48 5.26
CA GLY A 532 18.24 -0.88 5.53
C GLY A 532 17.14 -1.93 5.39
N HIS A 533 15.91 -1.60 5.79
CA HIS A 533 14.72 -2.44 5.63
C HIS A 533 14.47 -2.76 4.14
N GLU A 534 14.42 -1.73 3.29
CA GLU A 534 14.22 -1.94 1.85
C GLU A 534 15.35 -2.75 1.21
N LEU A 535 16.60 -2.52 1.59
CA LEU A 535 17.73 -3.32 1.11
C LEU A 535 17.63 -4.77 1.58
N THR A 536 17.18 -5.01 2.81
CA THR A 536 17.04 -6.36 3.37
C THR A 536 15.96 -7.16 2.65
N HIS A 537 14.92 -6.51 2.10
CA HIS A 537 13.94 -7.19 1.25
C HIS A 537 14.55 -7.88 0.02
N GLY A 538 15.71 -7.44 -0.45
CA GLY A 538 16.45 -8.16 -1.48
C GLY A 538 16.93 -9.57 -1.05
N PHE A 539 16.93 -9.83 0.25
CA PHE A 539 17.51 -11.03 0.85
C PHE A 539 16.59 -11.72 1.88
N ASP A 540 15.36 -11.26 2.03
CA ASP A 540 14.34 -11.88 2.87
C ASP A 540 13.82 -13.20 2.28
N ASP A 541 12.74 -13.78 2.83
CA ASP A 541 12.17 -15.06 2.39
C ASP A 541 11.65 -15.02 0.93
N GLU A 542 11.25 -13.87 0.42
CA GLU A 542 10.81 -13.68 -0.95
C GLU A 542 11.96 -13.20 -1.85
N GLY A 543 12.61 -12.09 -1.48
CA GLY A 543 13.63 -11.46 -2.31
C GLY A 543 14.85 -12.32 -2.57
N ARG A 544 15.25 -13.19 -1.60
CA ARG A 544 16.34 -14.16 -1.79
C ARG A 544 16.13 -15.11 -2.96
N GLN A 545 14.89 -15.29 -3.42
CA GLN A 545 14.57 -16.16 -4.54
C GLN A 545 14.83 -15.52 -5.90
N PHE A 546 15.16 -14.22 -5.94
CA PHE A 546 15.50 -13.49 -7.17
C PHE A 546 17.01 -13.24 -7.25
N ASP A 547 17.59 -13.49 -8.43
CA ASP A 547 18.99 -13.22 -8.68
C ASP A 547 19.28 -11.70 -8.87
N LYS A 548 20.52 -11.35 -9.13
CA LYS A 548 20.94 -9.95 -9.32
C LYS A 548 20.32 -9.26 -10.55
N GLU A 549 19.89 -10.02 -11.53
CA GLU A 549 19.18 -9.54 -12.70
C GLU A 549 17.68 -9.35 -12.44
N GLY A 550 17.14 -10.01 -11.40
CA GLY A 550 15.71 -10.03 -11.03
C GLY A 550 14.95 -11.24 -11.56
N ASN A 551 15.63 -12.28 -12.00
CA ASN A 551 15.00 -13.54 -12.38
C ASN A 551 14.70 -14.36 -11.13
N LEU A 552 13.54 -15.04 -11.11
CA LEU A 552 13.21 -16.03 -10.09
C LEU A 552 14.11 -17.26 -10.32
N SER A 553 15.17 -17.35 -9.56
CA SER A 553 16.26 -18.31 -9.75
C SER A 553 16.84 -18.76 -8.42
N ASP A 554 16.97 -20.07 -8.23
CA ASP A 554 17.64 -20.64 -7.06
C ASP A 554 19.16 -20.46 -7.18
N TRP A 555 19.68 -19.38 -6.58
CA TRP A 555 21.12 -19.05 -6.59
C TRP A 555 21.82 -19.39 -5.27
N TRP A 556 21.08 -19.83 -4.26
CA TRP A 556 21.61 -20.27 -2.98
C TRP A 556 22.06 -21.72 -3.04
N THR A 557 22.98 -22.12 -2.17
CA THR A 557 23.22 -23.55 -1.95
C THR A 557 22.07 -24.11 -1.10
N LYS A 558 21.73 -25.38 -1.28
CA LYS A 558 20.69 -26.03 -0.46
C LYS A 558 21.00 -26.01 1.04
N GLU A 559 22.28 -26.07 1.40
CA GLU A 559 22.71 -25.98 2.80
C GLU A 559 22.46 -24.56 3.36
N ASP A 560 22.74 -23.52 2.60
CA ASP A 560 22.51 -22.13 3.02
C ASP A 560 21.01 -21.84 3.09
N GLU A 561 20.22 -22.34 2.17
CA GLU A 561 18.76 -22.24 2.21
C GLU A 561 18.18 -22.90 3.48
N GLN A 562 18.67 -24.09 3.83
CA GLN A 562 18.24 -24.76 5.06
C GLN A 562 18.62 -23.94 6.29
N LYS A 563 19.85 -23.43 6.37
CA LYS A 563 20.32 -22.62 7.50
C LYS A 563 19.54 -21.30 7.63
N PHE A 564 19.21 -20.68 6.50
CA PHE A 564 18.33 -19.50 6.48
C PHE A 564 16.95 -19.84 7.06
N THR A 565 16.34 -20.91 6.55
CA THR A 565 15.00 -21.35 6.97
C THR A 565 14.97 -21.67 8.48
N GLU A 566 15.98 -22.35 9.03
CA GLU A 566 16.09 -22.65 10.46
C GLU A 566 16.15 -21.38 11.31
N ARG A 567 16.83 -20.32 10.85
CA ARG A 567 16.90 -19.02 11.51
C ARG A 567 15.59 -18.24 11.39
N ALA A 568 15.02 -18.21 10.20
CA ALA A 568 13.73 -17.57 9.92
C ALA A 568 12.58 -18.20 10.73
N ASP A 569 12.59 -19.52 10.92
CA ASP A 569 11.63 -20.25 11.76
C ASP A 569 11.64 -19.79 13.24
N CYS A 570 12.77 -19.29 13.76
CA CYS A 570 12.83 -18.67 15.08
C CYS A 570 11.90 -17.45 15.12
N MET A 571 12.01 -16.57 14.11
CA MET A 571 11.22 -15.34 14.01
C MET A 571 9.74 -15.66 13.76
N VAL A 572 9.42 -16.63 12.90
CA VAL A 572 8.02 -17.09 12.70
C VAL A 572 7.38 -17.46 14.05
N LYS A 573 8.04 -18.29 14.85
CA LYS A 573 7.53 -18.72 16.17
C LYS A 573 7.41 -17.57 17.16
N GLN A 574 8.33 -16.62 17.12
CA GLN A 574 8.30 -15.43 17.97
C GLN A 574 7.06 -14.58 17.69
N TYR A 575 6.75 -14.34 16.43
CA TYR A 575 5.59 -13.54 16.04
C TYR A 575 4.27 -14.32 16.13
N ASP A 576 4.24 -15.63 15.87
CA ASP A 576 3.05 -16.49 16.09
C ASP A 576 2.58 -16.48 17.57
N ALA A 577 3.50 -16.25 18.51
CA ALA A 577 3.17 -16.16 19.92
C ALA A 577 2.47 -14.86 20.33
N ILE A 578 2.45 -13.86 19.46
CA ILE A 578 1.88 -12.52 19.74
C ILE A 578 0.38 -12.52 19.50
N GLU A 579 -0.40 -12.23 20.53
CA GLU A 579 -1.83 -11.95 20.45
C GLU A 579 -2.02 -10.45 20.17
N ALA A 580 -2.34 -10.09 18.94
CA ALA A 580 -2.49 -8.70 18.51
C ALA A 580 -3.78 -8.05 19.04
N VAL A 581 -4.87 -8.80 19.08
CA VAL A 581 -6.16 -8.44 19.71
C VAL A 581 -6.76 -9.71 20.31
N PRO A 582 -7.69 -9.60 21.29
CA PRO A 582 -8.25 -10.77 21.96
C PRO A 582 -8.73 -11.86 20.99
N GLY A 583 -8.12 -13.05 21.08
CA GLY A 583 -8.39 -14.22 20.27
C GLY A 583 -7.81 -14.19 18.85
N VAL A 584 -6.93 -13.24 18.51
CA VAL A 584 -6.27 -13.17 17.21
C VAL A 584 -4.76 -13.04 17.39
N HIS A 585 -4.04 -14.08 17.04
CA HIS A 585 -2.59 -14.08 16.95
C HIS A 585 -2.11 -13.55 15.60
N LEU A 586 -0.91 -13.04 15.55
CA LEU A 586 -0.22 -12.76 14.29
C LEU A 586 0.07 -14.07 13.55
N ASN A 587 0.20 -13.98 12.25
CA ASN A 587 0.70 -15.06 11.41
C ASN A 587 2.18 -14.78 11.10
N GLY A 588 3.07 -15.44 11.84
CA GLY A 588 4.51 -15.21 11.71
C GLY A 588 5.07 -15.53 10.31
N LYS A 589 4.42 -16.44 9.56
CA LYS A 589 4.79 -16.69 8.16
C LYS A 589 4.36 -15.56 7.23
N LEU A 590 3.17 -15.00 7.45
CA LEU A 590 2.69 -13.85 6.68
C LEU A 590 3.57 -12.63 6.90
N THR A 591 4.05 -12.44 8.15
CA THR A 591 4.84 -11.24 8.51
C THR A 591 6.36 -11.46 8.41
N LEU A 592 6.82 -12.63 7.98
CA LEU A 592 8.24 -13.01 8.05
C LEU A 592 9.17 -12.03 7.32
N GLY A 593 8.90 -11.71 6.05
CA GLY A 593 9.77 -10.83 5.27
C GLY A 593 9.88 -9.45 5.88
N GLU A 594 8.76 -8.87 6.33
CA GLU A 594 8.72 -7.58 7.00
C GLU A 594 9.52 -7.59 8.32
N ASN A 595 9.39 -8.68 9.10
CA ASN A 595 10.12 -8.82 10.35
C ASN A 595 11.64 -9.01 10.13
N LEU A 596 12.01 -9.75 9.07
CA LEU A 596 13.40 -9.90 8.64
C LEU A 596 13.99 -8.55 8.19
N ALA A 597 13.21 -7.79 7.41
CA ALA A 597 13.59 -6.49 6.90
C ALA A 597 13.74 -5.45 8.02
N ASP A 598 12.84 -5.43 9.00
CA ASP A 598 12.94 -4.55 10.17
C ASP A 598 14.18 -4.84 11.01
N LEU A 599 14.45 -6.11 11.33
CA LEU A 599 15.59 -6.49 12.14
C LEU A 599 16.91 -6.25 11.40
N GLY A 600 17.02 -6.73 10.16
CA GLY A 600 18.22 -6.56 9.34
C GLY A 600 18.48 -5.10 9.02
N GLY A 601 17.43 -4.36 8.64
CA GLY A 601 17.53 -2.93 8.32
C GLY A 601 18.00 -2.07 9.49
N THR A 602 17.43 -2.32 10.69
CA THR A 602 17.83 -1.61 11.90
C THR A 602 19.28 -1.92 12.27
N TRP A 603 19.71 -3.18 12.15
CA TRP A 603 21.09 -3.58 12.35
C TRP A 603 22.06 -2.92 11.35
N LEU A 604 21.74 -2.93 10.08
CA LEU A 604 22.58 -2.32 9.03
C LEU A 604 22.73 -0.81 9.24
N ALA A 605 21.63 -0.13 9.59
CA ALA A 605 21.64 1.30 9.89
C ALA A 605 22.50 1.60 11.11
N TRP A 606 22.43 0.77 12.16
CA TRP A 606 23.27 0.88 13.35
C TRP A 606 24.76 0.77 13.02
N VAL A 607 25.14 -0.25 12.24
CA VAL A 607 26.54 -0.46 11.82
C VAL A 607 27.05 0.71 10.96
N ALA A 608 26.24 1.13 9.98
CA ALA A 608 26.60 2.25 9.10
C ALA A 608 26.77 3.57 9.86
N TRP A 609 25.88 3.82 10.83
CA TRP A 609 25.98 4.99 11.69
C TRP A 609 27.23 4.93 12.59
N LEU A 610 27.52 3.79 13.22
CA LEU A 610 28.73 3.63 14.04
C LEU A 610 30.01 3.87 13.25
N ASP A 611 30.13 3.33 12.05
CA ASP A 611 31.26 3.57 11.14
C ASP A 611 31.44 5.07 10.88
N LYS A 612 30.36 5.78 10.60
CA LYS A 612 30.37 7.23 10.37
C LYS A 612 30.71 8.02 11.64
N ALA A 613 30.14 7.66 12.77
CA ALA A 613 30.39 8.31 14.07
C ALA A 613 31.85 8.15 14.50
N HIS A 614 32.42 6.95 14.34
CA HIS A 614 33.84 6.69 14.64
C HIS A 614 34.76 7.47 13.68
N ALA A 615 34.46 7.51 12.40
CA ALA A 615 35.25 8.28 11.44
C ALA A 615 35.22 9.79 11.73
N ALA A 616 34.12 10.30 12.25
CA ALA A 616 33.96 11.68 12.68
C ALA A 616 34.47 11.97 14.11
N ASN A 617 34.97 10.96 14.83
CA ASN A 617 35.38 11.03 16.23
C ASN A 617 34.27 11.59 17.15
N VAL A 618 33.04 11.14 16.97
CA VAL A 618 31.90 11.53 17.83
C VAL A 618 32.15 11.06 19.26
N ASP A 619 31.97 11.97 20.22
CA ASP A 619 32.01 11.60 21.65
C ASP A 619 30.73 10.83 22.02
N MET A 620 30.84 9.50 22.13
CA MET A 620 29.70 8.60 22.39
C MET A 620 29.17 8.74 23.83
N THR A 621 29.85 9.51 24.69
CA THR A 621 29.43 9.78 26.10
C THR A 621 28.73 11.13 26.24
N ALA A 622 28.86 12.00 25.26
CA ALA A 622 28.16 13.29 25.24
C ALA A 622 26.65 13.10 25.19
N THR A 623 25.89 13.99 25.82
CA THR A 623 24.45 13.91 25.80
C THR A 623 23.82 15.14 25.16
N THR A 624 22.87 14.92 24.28
CA THR A 624 21.99 15.94 23.68
C THR A 624 20.55 15.61 24.08
N ASP A 625 19.80 16.59 24.56
CA ASP A 625 18.44 16.40 25.13
C ASP A 625 18.37 15.35 26.25
N GLY A 626 19.51 15.06 26.92
CA GLY A 626 19.63 14.09 28.00
C GLY A 626 19.88 12.65 27.56
N TYR A 627 20.20 12.39 26.29
CA TYR A 627 20.47 11.07 25.74
C TYR A 627 21.80 11.04 24.99
N THR A 628 22.53 9.92 25.11
CA THR A 628 23.75 9.66 24.34
C THR A 628 23.44 9.46 22.85
N PRO A 629 24.44 9.56 21.95
CA PRO A 629 24.22 9.30 20.52
C PRO A 629 23.60 7.92 20.25
N GLU A 630 24.06 6.85 20.95
CA GLU A 630 23.49 5.51 20.87
C GLU A 630 22.00 5.49 21.26
N GLN A 631 21.67 6.11 22.40
CA GLN A 631 20.27 6.19 22.85
C GLN A 631 19.39 6.98 21.90
N ARG A 632 19.91 8.04 21.29
CA ARG A 632 19.17 8.84 20.30
C ARG A 632 18.85 8.03 19.04
N PHE A 633 19.77 7.17 18.57
CA PHE A 633 19.52 6.25 17.48
C PHE A 633 18.31 5.35 17.78
N TRP A 634 18.33 4.65 18.90
CA TRP A 634 17.25 3.71 19.26
C TRP A 634 15.91 4.40 19.51
N ILE A 635 15.94 5.60 20.12
CA ILE A 635 14.73 6.37 20.38
C ILE A 635 14.12 6.87 19.05
N ALA A 636 14.93 7.37 18.13
CA ALA A 636 14.44 7.79 16.81
C ALA A 636 13.82 6.61 16.03
N TYR A 637 14.48 5.44 16.06
CA TYR A 637 13.91 4.21 15.51
C TYR A 637 12.52 3.91 16.10
N ALA A 638 12.36 3.98 17.41
CA ALA A 638 11.07 3.70 18.03
C ALA A 638 10.02 4.79 17.73
N GLN A 639 10.45 6.06 17.66
CA GLN A 639 9.54 7.18 17.45
C GLN A 639 8.88 7.19 16.08
N GLN A 640 9.51 6.64 15.02
CA GLN A 640 8.85 6.51 13.72
C GLN A 640 7.58 5.66 13.79
N TRP A 641 7.54 4.69 14.72
CA TRP A 641 6.43 3.73 14.87
C TRP A 641 5.32 4.21 15.81
N CYS A 642 5.43 5.40 16.44
CA CYS A 642 4.39 5.91 17.32
C CYS A 642 3.04 6.00 16.60
N THR A 643 2.11 5.10 16.92
CA THR A 643 0.81 4.94 16.24
C THR A 643 -0.26 4.49 17.21
N GLN A 644 -1.47 5.04 17.08
CA GLN A 644 -2.68 4.54 17.71
C GLN A 644 -3.59 3.93 16.62
N THR A 645 -4.12 2.73 16.87
CA THR A 645 -4.92 1.99 15.89
C THR A 645 -6.18 1.47 16.55
N ARG A 646 -7.33 1.54 15.86
CA ARG A 646 -8.60 0.99 16.35
C ARG A 646 -8.56 -0.53 16.42
N PRO A 647 -9.25 -1.16 17.39
CA PRO A 647 -9.24 -2.62 17.51
C PRO A 647 -9.71 -3.37 16.27
N GLU A 648 -10.68 -2.84 15.53
CA GLU A 648 -11.18 -3.41 14.28
C GLU A 648 -10.09 -3.40 13.20
N GLN A 649 -9.37 -2.29 13.08
CA GLN A 649 -8.24 -2.15 12.16
C GLN A 649 -7.07 -3.06 12.55
N LEU A 650 -6.75 -3.19 13.84
CA LEU A 650 -5.73 -4.12 14.31
C LEU A 650 -6.08 -5.58 13.98
N ARG A 651 -7.36 -5.95 14.11
CA ARG A 651 -7.84 -7.28 13.72
C ARG A 651 -7.66 -7.50 12.22
N THR A 652 -8.08 -6.56 11.38
CA THR A 652 -7.89 -6.64 9.93
C THR A 652 -6.40 -6.75 9.59
N GLN A 653 -5.54 -5.94 10.22
CA GLN A 653 -4.10 -5.96 10.04
C GLN A 653 -3.50 -7.32 10.39
N ALA A 654 -3.78 -7.84 11.58
CA ALA A 654 -3.27 -9.12 12.04
C ALA A 654 -3.67 -10.30 11.15
N GLN A 655 -4.78 -10.20 10.44
CA GLN A 655 -5.32 -11.27 9.61
C GLN A 655 -4.88 -11.23 8.14
N SER A 656 -4.55 -10.05 7.61
CA SER A 656 -4.36 -9.87 6.16
C SER A 656 -3.16 -9.01 5.76
N ASN A 657 -2.44 -8.40 6.71
CA ASN A 657 -1.33 -7.52 6.40
C ASN A 657 0.02 -8.22 6.69
N PRO A 658 1.01 -8.15 5.78
CA PRO A 658 2.34 -8.68 6.03
C PRO A 658 3.11 -7.91 7.11
N HIS A 659 2.70 -6.67 7.46
CA HIS A 659 3.33 -5.90 8.51
C HIS A 659 2.71 -6.21 9.88
N ALA A 660 3.53 -6.54 10.85
CA ALA A 660 3.12 -6.61 12.25
C ALA A 660 2.67 -5.21 12.75
N PRO A 661 1.80 -5.10 13.78
CA PRO A 661 1.49 -3.82 14.40
C PRO A 661 2.72 -3.12 14.96
N ASP A 662 2.73 -1.79 14.91
CA ASP A 662 3.90 -0.92 15.13
C ASP A 662 4.61 -1.12 16.49
N GLU A 663 3.85 -1.48 17.55
CA GLU A 663 4.44 -1.84 18.84
C GLU A 663 5.40 -3.04 18.72
N TYR A 664 5.07 -4.01 17.89
CA TYR A 664 5.89 -5.22 17.69
C TYR A 664 7.04 -4.97 16.69
N ARG A 665 6.84 -4.10 15.71
CA ARG A 665 7.93 -3.60 14.85
C ARG A 665 8.98 -2.83 15.64
N THR A 666 8.64 -2.32 16.83
CA THR A 666 9.58 -1.68 17.77
C THR A 666 10.12 -2.69 18.79
N ASN A 667 9.25 -3.21 19.64
CA ASN A 667 9.69 -3.99 20.82
C ASN A 667 10.31 -5.33 20.43
N THR A 668 9.67 -6.09 19.51
CA THR A 668 10.14 -7.42 19.14
C THR A 668 11.47 -7.35 18.37
N VAL A 669 11.62 -6.36 17.49
CA VAL A 669 12.88 -6.10 16.77
C VAL A 669 14.02 -5.78 17.73
N LEU A 670 13.79 -4.85 18.66
CA LEU A 670 14.83 -4.41 19.60
C LEU A 670 15.20 -5.46 20.66
N GLN A 671 14.27 -6.36 20.99
CA GLN A 671 14.57 -7.50 21.87
C GLN A 671 15.66 -8.43 21.29
N ASP A 672 15.76 -8.51 19.96
CA ASP A 672 16.74 -9.34 19.25
C ASP A 672 18.06 -8.61 18.93
N LEU A 673 18.21 -7.35 19.38
CA LEU A 673 19.42 -6.54 19.25
C LEU A 673 20.08 -6.27 20.61
N PRO A 674 21.04 -7.08 21.05
CA PRO A 674 21.74 -6.90 22.34
C PRO A 674 22.41 -5.53 22.49
N GLU A 675 22.74 -4.88 21.39
CA GLU A 675 23.32 -3.53 21.33
C GLU A 675 22.35 -2.49 21.90
N PHE A 676 21.05 -2.63 21.65
CA PHE A 676 20.01 -1.83 22.26
C PHE A 676 20.02 -1.99 23.80
N ALA A 677 19.98 -3.23 24.29
CA ALA A 677 19.97 -3.52 25.71
C ALA A 677 21.22 -2.96 26.43
N LYS A 678 22.39 -2.97 25.75
CA LYS A 678 23.63 -2.38 26.25
C LYS A 678 23.53 -0.85 26.35
N SER A 679 22.99 -0.16 25.35
CA SER A 679 22.87 1.31 25.32
C SER A 679 21.97 1.84 26.44
N PHE A 680 21.00 1.05 26.92
CA PHE A 680 20.12 1.38 28.05
C PHE A 680 20.49 0.69 29.36
N SER A 681 21.61 -0.06 29.39
CA SER A 681 22.06 -0.81 30.58
C SER A 681 21.01 -1.79 31.11
N CYS A 682 20.27 -2.44 30.23
CA CYS A 682 19.22 -3.38 30.60
C CYS A 682 19.78 -4.62 31.30
N LYS A 683 19.09 -5.07 32.35
CA LYS A 683 19.45 -6.30 33.06
C LYS A 683 19.18 -7.54 32.16
N LYS A 684 19.89 -8.63 32.41
CA LYS A 684 19.70 -9.90 31.68
C LYS A 684 18.29 -10.48 31.77
N THR A 685 17.49 -10.04 32.74
CA THR A 685 16.10 -10.46 32.94
C THR A 685 15.07 -9.45 32.44
N ALA A 686 15.51 -8.40 31.75
CA ALA A 686 14.64 -7.36 31.24
C ALA A 686 13.73 -7.91 30.12
N ALA A 687 12.50 -7.42 30.04
CA ALA A 687 11.54 -7.82 29.01
C ALA A 687 12.01 -7.47 27.59
N MET A 688 12.79 -6.38 27.46
CA MET A 688 13.37 -5.92 26.21
C MET A 688 14.69 -6.60 25.82
N LEU A 689 14.97 -7.79 26.34
CA LEU A 689 16.14 -8.59 25.98
C LEU A 689 15.74 -10.04 25.74
N ASN A 690 15.79 -10.48 24.49
CA ASN A 690 15.61 -11.90 24.17
C ASN A 690 16.91 -12.66 24.51
N PRO A 691 16.89 -13.67 25.41
CA PRO A 691 18.08 -14.43 25.76
C PRO A 691 18.58 -15.34 24.62
N LYS A 692 17.78 -15.52 23.58
CA LYS A 692 18.09 -16.27 22.35
C LYS A 692 17.62 -15.48 21.13
N PRO A 693 18.34 -14.45 20.73
CA PRO A 693 17.93 -13.57 19.64
C PRO A 693 17.68 -14.34 18.32
N CYS A 694 16.59 -14.01 17.65
CA CYS A 694 16.26 -14.56 16.34
C CYS A 694 16.95 -13.72 15.24
N ARG A 695 18.25 -13.93 15.02
CA ARG A 695 19.02 -13.19 14.00
C ARG A 695 19.30 -14.04 12.77
N VAL A 696 19.09 -13.45 11.62
CA VAL A 696 19.48 -13.99 10.31
C VAL A 696 20.69 -13.21 9.80
N TRP A 697 20.64 -11.89 9.93
CA TRP A 697 21.66 -10.91 9.52
C TRP A 697 22.44 -10.36 10.70
#